data_73c64f5aba07eaed5f1b35069b46e327
#
_entry.id   73c64f5aba07eaed5f1b35069b46e327
#
_cell.length_a   1.000
_cell.length_b   1.000
_cell.length_c   1.000
_cell.angle_alpha   90.00
_cell.angle_beta   90.00
_cell.angle_gamma   90.00
#
_symmetry.space_group_name_H-M   'P 1'
#
loop_
_entity.id
_entity.type
_entity.pdbx_description
1 polymer ?
#
loop_
_entity_poly.entity_id
_entity_poly.type
_entity_poly.pdbx_seq_one_letter_code
_entity_poly.pdbx_strand_id
1 'polypeptide(L)'
;MAFIVAIFLSAAVGLKNFKLDASSDALVIEGDEAFKVYRETGEIFGNSDFLIITFTPESDLFSPQSLATIKNLDTQLETLSGVKSVLTILDAPIFFQPKVPLADLMDNLKTLESEGIDFAAAKEEIINNPVYAELIISPSGETTAMQVTLEENSLYRTLIRKRYQLLAINNLSSTQKNELNSINKEISQLNDDEAKQRANLIAQIRDLLNQNSDKGTLFLGGASMIATDMMSFIKSDLMIFGAGVAIVFCLMLYIFFQNIWLVLLPLGNAFVTTAFTASVLGLMDWKISVISSNFIALLLILTISLTVHVLVRFSEVSRNSESVDDAIYKTLNQMVMPCLFAALTTAIAFLSLMMGDIKPVIEFGKMMSVGMIFAFIFTFTFLPSAMKLAIKSTSTHSLEFINKIPSKLGFLAINNGKQIAVFFLFASISFIYGISKLEVENRFIDYFSPETEIYQGMLLLDQELGGTATLDILIDQPAEEIFDDSDFDGDDLFEDDLFEDDTSDASGYWWNATSLSKLEKIHDYLDEIPEMGKVLSVASGIKLARMINDDNDLNDLELALLRSVLPEDIKETLLYSYINQDDSKVRISARVLESAQTLNRKELLEKINFDLINKFDLEKDQYQVTGLAVLYNNMLQSLFSSQIKSLGIVFAVIGLMILLLFRSIKITLIALTPNLITAGSVLGLLGALGIPLDIMTITVAAISVGMAVDNTIHYLYRYKIEVDNKNLTNDQRILNSHDSVGRAVFYTATTIAAGFSIFALSSFTPTVLFGLFTAFALMVSFFASLTLLPFLLNFFNAFSSQES
;
A
#
# COMPACT_ATOMS: atom_id res chain seq x y z
N MET A 1 17.09 7.78 37.95
CA MET A 1 15.75 8.37 38.08
C MET A 1 15.61 9.75 37.44
N ALA A 2 16.43 10.76 37.79
CA ALA A 2 16.32 12.07 37.12
C ALA A 2 16.43 12.02 35.56
N PHE A 3 17.34 11.21 35.04
CA PHE A 3 17.49 10.99 33.60
C PHE A 3 16.24 10.34 32.96
N ILE A 4 15.61 9.37 33.63
CA ILE A 4 14.37 8.74 33.16
C ILE A 4 13.21 9.75 33.17
N VAL A 5 13.10 10.59 34.19
CA VAL A 5 12.10 11.67 34.29
C VAL A 5 12.33 12.72 33.19
N ALA A 6 13.58 13.10 32.90
CA ALA A 6 13.90 14.01 31.79
C ALA A 6 13.54 13.42 30.44
N ILE A 7 13.76 12.12 30.25
CA ILE A 7 13.33 11.36 29.05
C ILE A 7 11.79 11.39 28.90
N PHE A 8 11.06 11.17 30.01
CA PHE A 8 9.57 11.21 29.95
C PHE A 8 9.04 12.63 29.66
N LEU A 9 9.67 13.67 30.19
CA LEU A 9 9.28 15.04 29.89
C LEU A 9 9.57 15.44 28.44
N SER A 10 10.73 15.03 27.90
CA SER A 10 11.03 15.23 26.48
C SER A 10 10.11 14.39 25.59
N ALA A 11 9.75 13.17 26.02
CA ALA A 11 8.80 12.30 25.33
C ALA A 11 7.40 12.92 25.22
N ALA A 12 6.94 13.64 26.22
CA ALA A 12 5.62 14.28 26.19
C ALA A 12 5.50 15.38 25.13
N VAL A 13 6.61 16.08 24.83
CA VAL A 13 6.64 17.14 23.79
C VAL A 13 6.60 16.54 22.37
N GLY A 14 7.40 15.49 22.11
CA GLY A 14 7.47 14.86 20.80
C GLY A 14 6.21 14.08 20.43
N LEU A 15 5.55 13.42 21.40
CA LEU A 15 4.32 12.68 21.16
C LEU A 15 3.16 13.55 20.61
N LYS A 16 3.13 14.85 20.95
CA LYS A 16 2.12 15.77 20.38
C LYS A 16 2.30 16.01 18.88
N ASN A 17 3.53 15.90 18.39
CA ASN A 17 3.88 16.11 16.98
C ASN A 17 3.89 14.79 16.17
N PHE A 18 3.69 13.66 16.83
CA PHE A 18 3.64 12.36 16.17
C PHE A 18 2.27 12.18 15.54
N LYS A 19 2.20 12.34 14.21
CA LYS A 19 0.97 12.40 13.42
C LYS A 19 0.93 11.32 12.34
N LEU A 20 -0.29 10.99 11.91
CA LEU A 20 -0.55 10.14 10.73
C LEU A 20 -0.39 10.97 9.45
N ASP A 21 0.13 10.38 8.39
CA ASP A 21 0.15 10.97 7.06
C ASP A 21 -1.17 10.65 6.35
N ALA A 22 -1.97 11.69 6.15
CA ALA A 22 -3.29 11.60 5.49
C ALA A 22 -3.21 11.88 3.98
N SER A 23 -1.99 12.06 3.42
CA SER A 23 -1.84 12.40 2.01
C SER A 23 -2.09 11.17 1.11
N SER A 24 -2.85 11.36 0.04
CA SER A 24 -3.03 10.35 -1.02
C SER A 24 -1.72 10.02 -1.75
N ASP A 25 -0.78 10.97 -1.75
CA ASP A 25 0.56 10.81 -2.35
C ASP A 25 1.45 9.79 -1.60
N ALA A 26 1.03 9.35 -0.41
CA ALA A 26 1.80 8.40 0.41
C ALA A 26 1.96 7.01 -0.22
N LEU A 27 1.17 6.67 -1.23
CA LEU A 27 1.21 5.36 -1.92
C LEU A 27 1.97 5.39 -3.26
N VAL A 28 2.51 6.54 -3.66
CA VAL A 28 3.16 6.71 -4.97
C VAL A 28 4.67 6.68 -4.85
N ILE A 29 5.35 6.21 -5.90
CA ILE A 29 6.82 6.22 -6.00
C ILE A 29 7.29 7.66 -6.22
N GLU A 30 8.06 8.22 -5.28
CA GLU A 30 8.69 9.53 -5.48
C GLU A 30 9.71 9.45 -6.62
N GLY A 31 9.49 10.27 -7.68
CA GLY A 31 10.39 10.33 -8.83
C GLY A 31 10.03 9.41 -10.00
N ASP A 32 8.88 8.72 -9.95
CA ASP A 32 8.35 7.99 -11.10
C ASP A 32 7.95 8.97 -12.21
N GLU A 33 8.46 8.75 -13.42
CA GLU A 33 8.15 9.56 -14.59
C GLU A 33 6.64 9.45 -14.95
N ALA A 34 6.04 8.27 -14.76
CA ALA A 34 4.61 8.08 -14.96
C ALA A 34 3.77 8.92 -13.99
N PHE A 35 4.24 9.13 -12.76
CA PHE A 35 3.56 10.00 -11.80
C PHE A 35 3.64 11.49 -12.20
N LYS A 36 4.76 11.91 -12.78
CA LYS A 36 4.89 13.26 -13.33
C LYS A 36 3.88 13.47 -14.45
N VAL A 37 3.83 12.55 -15.42
CA VAL A 37 2.87 12.57 -16.54
C VAL A 37 1.44 12.57 -16.03
N TYR A 38 1.10 11.70 -15.06
CA TYR A 38 -0.24 11.64 -14.44
C TYR A 38 -0.69 13.00 -13.88
N ARG A 39 0.22 13.71 -13.24
CA ARG A 39 -0.07 15.03 -12.67
C ARG A 39 -0.21 16.11 -13.72
N GLU A 40 0.70 16.11 -14.73
CA GLU A 40 0.61 17.01 -15.88
C GLU A 40 -0.73 16.81 -16.62
N THR A 41 -1.17 15.55 -16.77
CA THR A 41 -2.49 15.21 -17.31
C THR A 41 -3.62 15.84 -16.49
N GLY A 42 -3.54 15.77 -15.17
CA GLY A 42 -4.53 16.42 -14.30
C GLY A 42 -4.51 17.95 -14.35
N GLU A 43 -3.37 18.58 -14.66
CA GLU A 43 -3.27 20.03 -14.86
C GLU A 43 -3.87 20.47 -16.21
N ILE A 44 -3.70 19.65 -17.25
CA ILE A 44 -4.18 19.94 -18.62
C ILE A 44 -5.69 19.68 -18.74
N PHE A 45 -6.16 18.49 -18.33
CA PHE A 45 -7.53 18.02 -18.56
C PHE A 45 -8.46 18.18 -17.34
N GLY A 46 -7.96 18.78 -16.27
CA GLY A 46 -8.65 18.88 -14.99
C GLY A 46 -8.51 17.61 -14.14
N ASN A 47 -8.47 17.79 -12.84
CA ASN A 47 -8.45 16.72 -11.85
C ASN A 47 -9.28 17.18 -10.64
N SER A 48 -10.59 17.18 -10.81
CA SER A 48 -11.51 17.47 -9.70
C SER A 48 -11.63 16.22 -8.83
N ASP A 49 -11.51 16.39 -7.52
CA ASP A 49 -11.79 15.33 -6.58
C ASP A 49 -13.30 15.14 -6.46
N PHE A 50 -13.76 13.92 -6.56
CA PHE A 50 -15.18 13.58 -6.50
C PHE A 50 -15.44 12.30 -5.70
N LEU A 51 -16.66 12.21 -5.19
CA LEU A 51 -17.23 11.00 -4.63
C LEU A 51 -18.27 10.44 -5.59
N ILE A 52 -18.44 9.14 -5.57
CA ILE A 52 -19.47 8.44 -6.35
C ILE A 52 -20.44 7.80 -5.36
N ILE A 53 -21.72 8.06 -5.53
CA ILE A 53 -22.79 7.38 -4.80
C ILE A 53 -23.52 6.51 -5.80
N THR A 54 -23.56 5.20 -5.54
CA THR A 54 -24.36 4.26 -6.34
C THR A 54 -25.73 4.09 -5.69
N PHE A 55 -26.77 4.02 -6.50
CA PHE A 55 -28.13 3.76 -6.05
C PHE A 55 -28.77 2.65 -6.89
N THR A 56 -29.14 1.57 -6.22
CA THR A 56 -29.92 0.46 -6.77
C THR A 56 -31.25 0.40 -6.02
N PRO A 57 -32.34 0.96 -6.58
CA PRO A 57 -33.67 1.00 -5.93
C PRO A 57 -34.28 -0.41 -5.83
N GLU A 58 -35.20 -0.61 -4.90
CA GLU A 58 -36.00 -1.85 -4.84
C GLU A 58 -37.05 -1.95 -5.98
N SER A 59 -37.40 -0.82 -6.60
CA SER A 59 -38.31 -0.71 -7.75
C SER A 59 -37.54 -0.36 -9.03
N ASP A 60 -38.24 -0.24 -10.17
CA ASP A 60 -37.59 0.22 -11.42
C ASP A 60 -36.94 1.61 -11.19
N LEU A 61 -35.70 1.77 -11.70
CA LEU A 61 -34.90 2.99 -11.56
C LEU A 61 -35.64 4.21 -12.15
N PHE A 62 -36.36 4.02 -13.27
CA PHE A 62 -37.12 5.09 -13.96
C PHE A 62 -38.54 5.27 -13.40
N SER A 63 -38.87 4.61 -12.29
CA SER A 63 -40.15 4.87 -11.62
C SER A 63 -40.15 6.27 -11.00
N PRO A 64 -41.33 6.96 -10.95
CA PRO A 64 -41.43 8.26 -10.32
C PRO A 64 -40.94 8.33 -8.86
N GLN A 65 -41.05 7.20 -8.16
CA GLN A 65 -40.56 7.09 -6.77
C GLN A 65 -39.04 7.05 -6.70
N SER A 66 -38.38 6.31 -7.58
CA SER A 66 -36.92 6.23 -7.63
C SER A 66 -36.31 7.56 -8.07
N LEU A 67 -36.86 8.19 -9.11
CA LEU A 67 -36.41 9.49 -9.59
C LEU A 67 -36.62 10.59 -8.52
N ALA A 68 -37.74 10.58 -7.78
CA ALA A 68 -37.95 11.48 -6.66
C ALA A 68 -36.97 11.29 -5.51
N THR A 69 -36.50 10.02 -5.29
CA THR A 69 -35.46 9.74 -4.30
C THR A 69 -34.11 10.30 -4.74
N ILE A 70 -33.73 10.14 -6.02
CA ILE A 70 -32.52 10.72 -6.59
C ILE A 70 -32.54 12.24 -6.45
N LYS A 71 -33.66 12.91 -6.82
CA LYS A 71 -33.83 14.36 -6.71
C LYS A 71 -33.70 14.86 -5.26
N ASN A 72 -34.28 14.12 -4.32
CA ASN A 72 -34.17 14.46 -2.90
C ASN A 72 -32.75 14.35 -2.39
N LEU A 73 -32.02 13.27 -2.79
CA LEU A 73 -30.60 13.07 -2.45
C LEU A 73 -29.74 14.18 -3.07
N ASP A 74 -29.93 14.48 -4.35
CA ASP A 74 -29.27 15.55 -5.07
C ASP A 74 -29.39 16.89 -4.34
N THR A 75 -30.62 17.35 -4.09
CA THR A 75 -30.90 18.61 -3.36
C THR A 75 -30.26 18.65 -1.97
N GLN A 76 -30.25 17.52 -1.24
CA GLN A 76 -29.64 17.48 0.10
C GLN A 76 -28.11 17.49 0.03
N LEU A 77 -27.53 16.78 -0.93
CA LEU A 77 -26.08 16.72 -1.13
C LEU A 77 -25.51 18.11 -1.51
N GLU A 78 -26.19 18.85 -2.38
CA GLU A 78 -25.79 20.21 -2.78
C GLU A 78 -25.77 21.20 -1.61
N THR A 79 -26.59 20.99 -0.55
CA THR A 79 -26.58 21.85 0.64
C THR A 79 -25.38 21.61 1.57
N LEU A 80 -24.60 20.53 1.37
CA LEU A 80 -23.49 20.19 2.24
C LEU A 80 -22.27 21.09 1.96
N SER A 81 -21.69 21.66 2.99
CA SER A 81 -20.47 22.46 2.87
C SER A 81 -19.29 21.58 2.42
N GLY A 82 -18.60 21.98 1.34
CA GLY A 82 -17.51 21.25 0.71
C GLY A 82 -17.95 20.46 -0.54
N VAL A 83 -19.25 20.49 -0.91
CA VAL A 83 -19.76 20.01 -2.19
C VAL A 83 -19.82 21.20 -3.16
N LYS A 84 -19.24 21.04 -4.34
CA LYS A 84 -19.24 22.03 -5.41
C LYS A 84 -20.44 21.86 -6.33
N SER A 85 -20.73 20.62 -6.73
CA SER A 85 -21.86 20.25 -7.60
C SER A 85 -22.16 18.76 -7.45
N VAL A 86 -23.39 18.38 -7.74
CA VAL A 86 -23.81 16.99 -7.86
C VAL A 86 -24.28 16.77 -9.29
N LEU A 87 -23.88 15.67 -9.90
CA LEU A 87 -24.31 15.24 -11.24
C LEU A 87 -25.02 13.89 -11.09
N THR A 88 -26.24 13.83 -11.59
CA THR A 88 -27.11 12.66 -11.49
C THR A 88 -27.65 12.24 -12.86
N ILE A 89 -28.35 11.11 -12.92
CA ILE A 89 -29.07 10.71 -14.13
C ILE A 89 -30.18 11.71 -14.54
N LEU A 90 -30.64 12.56 -13.58
CA LEU A 90 -31.66 13.60 -13.85
C LEU A 90 -31.11 14.72 -14.73
N ASP A 91 -29.79 14.96 -14.69
CA ASP A 91 -29.11 16.00 -15.45
C ASP A 91 -28.73 15.54 -16.86
N ALA A 92 -28.87 14.21 -17.14
CA ALA A 92 -28.48 13.63 -18.42
C ALA A 92 -29.39 14.16 -19.55
N PRO A 93 -28.82 14.85 -20.59
CA PRO A 93 -29.58 15.27 -21.76
C PRO A 93 -30.21 14.10 -22.52
N ILE A 94 -31.45 14.28 -22.96
CA ILE A 94 -32.22 13.36 -23.81
C ILE A 94 -32.35 13.98 -25.20
N PHE A 95 -31.87 13.26 -26.22
CA PHE A 95 -31.72 13.78 -27.58
C PHE A 95 -32.84 13.35 -28.55
N PHE A 96 -33.55 12.26 -28.21
CA PHE A 96 -34.51 11.64 -29.14
C PHE A 96 -35.98 11.83 -28.75
N GLN A 97 -36.33 12.76 -27.82
CA GLN A 97 -37.70 12.98 -27.35
C GLN A 97 -38.16 14.48 -27.33
N PRO A 98 -38.51 15.12 -28.45
CA PRO A 98 -38.32 14.68 -29.83
C PRO A 98 -36.85 14.70 -30.24
N LYS A 99 -36.48 14.00 -31.31
CA LYS A 99 -35.15 14.07 -31.89
C LYS A 99 -34.76 15.54 -32.16
N VAL A 100 -33.65 15.95 -31.56
CA VAL A 100 -33.13 17.34 -31.68
C VAL A 100 -32.06 17.33 -32.78
N PRO A 101 -32.20 18.18 -33.84
CA PRO A 101 -31.13 18.34 -34.84
C PRO A 101 -29.86 18.92 -34.22
N LEU A 102 -28.68 18.55 -34.77
CA LEU A 102 -27.39 19.05 -34.30
C LEU A 102 -27.30 20.59 -34.20
N ALA A 103 -27.96 21.31 -35.12
CA ALA A 103 -28.02 22.79 -35.14
C ALA A 103 -28.83 23.39 -33.99
N ASP A 104 -29.76 22.66 -33.43
CA ASP A 104 -30.72 23.14 -32.42
C ASP A 104 -30.46 22.58 -31.02
N LEU A 105 -29.30 21.94 -30.79
CA LEU A 105 -28.92 21.31 -29.52
C LEU A 105 -28.95 22.29 -28.34
N MET A 106 -28.63 23.57 -28.57
CA MET A 106 -28.55 24.59 -27.51
C MET A 106 -29.90 24.97 -26.90
N ASP A 107 -30.96 24.97 -27.70
CA ASP A 107 -32.25 25.59 -27.29
C ASP A 107 -33.30 24.56 -26.88
N ASN A 108 -33.08 23.25 -27.16
CA ASN A 108 -34.14 22.24 -27.06
C ASN A 108 -33.75 20.95 -26.29
N LEU A 109 -32.66 20.94 -25.53
CA LEU A 109 -32.29 19.79 -24.72
C LEU A 109 -33.27 19.57 -23.57
N LYS A 110 -33.80 18.35 -23.49
CA LYS A 110 -34.63 17.89 -22.40
C LYS A 110 -33.82 17.01 -21.45
N THR A 111 -34.28 16.89 -20.23
CA THR A 111 -33.78 15.97 -19.20
C THR A 111 -34.95 15.13 -18.67
N LEU A 112 -34.66 14.16 -17.78
CA LEU A 112 -35.70 13.33 -17.14
C LEU A 112 -36.69 14.18 -16.28
N GLU A 113 -36.34 15.41 -15.96
CA GLU A 113 -37.24 16.35 -15.24
C GLU A 113 -38.14 17.18 -16.16
N SER A 114 -37.95 17.11 -17.49
CA SER A 114 -38.73 17.88 -18.44
C SER A 114 -40.15 17.31 -18.61
N GLU A 115 -41.12 18.17 -18.89
CA GLU A 115 -42.49 17.74 -19.14
C GLU A 115 -42.62 16.92 -20.44
N GLY A 116 -43.38 15.82 -20.40
CA GLY A 116 -43.73 15.01 -21.57
C GLY A 116 -42.68 14.01 -21.99
N ILE A 117 -41.80 13.61 -21.08
CA ILE A 117 -40.82 12.54 -21.31
C ILE A 117 -41.46 11.16 -21.14
N ASP A 118 -41.25 10.27 -22.10
CA ASP A 118 -41.51 8.83 -21.97
C ASP A 118 -40.34 8.17 -21.28
N PHE A 119 -40.51 7.78 -20.03
CA PHE A 119 -39.45 7.16 -19.22
C PHE A 119 -38.94 5.81 -19.77
N ALA A 120 -39.78 5.04 -20.47
CA ALA A 120 -39.35 3.78 -21.08
C ALA A 120 -38.41 4.03 -22.27
N ALA A 121 -38.74 4.99 -23.13
CA ALA A 121 -37.89 5.38 -24.24
C ALA A 121 -36.63 6.11 -23.76
N ALA A 122 -36.70 6.92 -22.69
CA ALA A 122 -35.55 7.57 -22.06
C ALA A 122 -34.59 6.55 -21.45
N LYS A 123 -35.10 5.50 -20.80
CA LYS A 123 -34.29 4.37 -20.29
C LYS A 123 -33.50 3.72 -21.40
N GLU A 124 -34.14 3.37 -22.51
CA GLU A 124 -33.48 2.73 -23.67
C GLU A 124 -32.40 3.66 -24.26
N GLU A 125 -32.70 4.96 -24.38
CA GLU A 125 -31.76 5.96 -24.86
C GLU A 125 -30.53 6.07 -23.97
N ILE A 126 -30.69 6.22 -22.65
CA ILE A 126 -29.59 6.43 -21.71
C ILE A 126 -28.71 5.16 -21.60
N ILE A 127 -29.29 3.97 -21.59
CA ILE A 127 -28.55 2.69 -21.54
C ILE A 127 -27.69 2.50 -22.79
N ASN A 128 -28.18 2.91 -23.99
CA ASN A 128 -27.46 2.76 -25.25
C ASN A 128 -26.61 3.97 -25.63
N ASN A 129 -26.58 5.02 -24.81
CA ASN A 129 -25.81 6.22 -25.08
C ASN A 129 -24.30 5.97 -24.87
N PRO A 130 -23.43 6.23 -25.86
CA PRO A 130 -21.99 5.97 -25.77
C PRO A 130 -21.27 6.76 -24.69
N VAL A 131 -21.87 7.84 -24.19
CA VAL A 131 -21.33 8.65 -23.09
C VAL A 131 -21.80 8.13 -21.73
N TYR A 132 -23.10 7.82 -21.58
CA TYR A 132 -23.72 7.53 -20.28
C TYR A 132 -23.67 6.06 -19.86
N ALA A 133 -23.75 5.14 -20.83
CA ALA A 133 -23.69 3.70 -20.58
C ALA A 133 -22.42 3.35 -19.78
N GLU A 134 -22.55 2.54 -18.75
CA GLU A 134 -21.44 2.12 -17.86
C GLU A 134 -20.71 3.27 -17.15
N LEU A 135 -21.23 4.49 -17.19
CA LEU A 135 -20.69 5.64 -16.46
C LEU A 135 -21.64 6.12 -15.37
N ILE A 136 -22.89 6.46 -15.77
CA ILE A 136 -23.93 6.94 -14.85
C ILE A 136 -25.06 5.93 -14.68
N ILE A 137 -25.15 4.92 -15.54
CA ILE A 137 -26.15 3.84 -15.48
C ILE A 137 -25.51 2.50 -15.81
N SER A 138 -25.93 1.45 -15.10
CA SER A 138 -25.48 0.07 -15.39
C SER A 138 -26.07 -0.43 -16.71
N PRO A 139 -25.44 -1.42 -17.37
CA PRO A 139 -25.98 -2.07 -18.58
C PRO A 139 -27.37 -2.70 -18.38
N SER A 140 -27.66 -3.14 -17.14
CA SER A 140 -28.98 -3.66 -16.76
C SER A 140 -30.05 -2.56 -16.64
N GLY A 141 -29.65 -1.30 -16.46
CA GLY A 141 -30.54 -0.18 -16.15
C GLY A 141 -31.16 -0.25 -14.75
N GLU A 142 -30.54 -1.02 -13.84
CA GLU A 142 -31.01 -1.19 -12.44
C GLU A 142 -30.28 -0.29 -11.46
N THR A 143 -29.01 0.04 -11.74
CA THR A 143 -28.14 0.84 -10.89
C THR A 143 -27.77 2.15 -11.55
N THR A 144 -27.77 3.26 -10.81
CA THR A 144 -27.26 4.56 -11.26
C THR A 144 -26.16 5.07 -10.34
N ALA A 145 -25.26 5.88 -10.91
CA ALA A 145 -24.23 6.62 -10.18
C ALA A 145 -24.60 8.11 -10.06
N MET A 146 -24.34 8.70 -8.92
CA MET A 146 -24.37 10.14 -8.67
C MET A 146 -22.92 10.59 -8.39
N GLN A 147 -22.42 11.56 -9.14
CA GLN A 147 -21.09 12.12 -8.95
C GLN A 147 -21.19 13.37 -8.10
N VAL A 148 -20.56 13.37 -6.94
CA VAL A 148 -20.46 14.50 -6.01
C VAL A 148 -19.09 15.13 -6.15
N THR A 149 -18.99 16.25 -6.86
CA THR A 149 -17.75 16.99 -7.04
C THR A 149 -17.44 17.80 -5.79
N LEU A 150 -16.23 17.71 -5.28
CA LEU A 150 -15.81 18.38 -4.06
C LEU A 150 -15.19 19.75 -4.34
N GLU A 151 -15.34 20.66 -3.39
CA GLU A 151 -14.66 21.96 -3.44
C GLU A 151 -13.15 21.78 -3.33
N GLU A 152 -12.41 22.51 -4.15
CA GLU A 152 -10.94 22.45 -4.18
C GLU A 152 -10.34 23.61 -3.42
N ASN A 153 -9.26 23.33 -2.70
CA ASN A 153 -8.45 24.35 -2.03
C ASN A 153 -7.43 24.96 -3.00
N SER A 154 -7.71 26.15 -3.51
CA SER A 154 -6.85 26.88 -4.45
C SER A 154 -5.46 27.19 -3.86
N LEU A 155 -5.37 27.45 -2.54
CA LEU A 155 -4.10 27.67 -1.85
C LEU A 155 -3.25 26.39 -1.82
N TYR A 156 -3.87 25.25 -1.52
CA TYR A 156 -3.20 23.94 -1.54
C TYR A 156 -2.63 23.63 -2.93
N ARG A 157 -3.40 23.80 -3.99
CA ARG A 157 -2.94 23.65 -5.39
C ARG A 157 -1.71 24.52 -5.69
N THR A 158 -1.77 25.79 -5.31
CA THR A 158 -0.67 26.73 -5.55
C THR A 158 0.60 26.31 -4.82
N LEU A 159 0.50 25.86 -3.59
CA LEU A 159 1.65 25.39 -2.80
C LEU A 159 2.22 24.09 -3.35
N ILE A 160 1.38 23.16 -3.77
CA ILE A 160 1.80 21.92 -4.41
C ILE A 160 2.56 22.20 -5.70
N ARG A 161 2.05 23.09 -6.58
CA ARG A 161 2.73 23.50 -7.82
C ARG A 161 4.11 24.11 -7.53
N LYS A 162 4.22 25.02 -6.58
CA LYS A 162 5.49 25.63 -6.17
C LYS A 162 6.47 24.59 -5.60
N ARG A 163 5.98 23.64 -4.79
CA ARG A 163 6.80 22.54 -4.26
C ARG A 163 7.47 21.76 -5.38
N TYR A 164 6.72 21.40 -6.43
CA TYR A 164 7.26 20.60 -7.52
C TYR A 164 8.18 21.39 -8.44
N GLN A 165 7.89 22.67 -8.68
CA GLN A 165 8.82 23.56 -9.38
C GLN A 165 10.18 23.61 -8.68
N LEU A 166 10.18 23.67 -7.35
CA LEU A 166 11.42 23.63 -6.57
C LEU A 166 12.09 22.25 -6.64
N LEU A 167 11.32 21.15 -6.57
CA LEU A 167 11.87 19.78 -6.63
C LEU A 167 12.46 19.44 -8.01
N ALA A 168 12.00 20.08 -9.08
CA ALA A 168 12.56 19.91 -10.44
C ALA A 168 13.95 20.54 -10.61
N ILE A 169 14.41 21.39 -9.67
CA ILE A 169 15.72 22.05 -9.74
C ILE A 169 16.82 21.11 -9.24
N ASN A 170 17.71 20.70 -10.12
CA ASN A 170 18.89 19.89 -9.79
C ASN A 170 19.92 20.71 -8.98
N ASN A 171 19.98 20.77 -7.74
CA ASN A 171 20.83 21.53 -6.83
C ASN A 171 20.19 22.81 -6.28
N LEU A 172 19.29 22.63 -5.33
CA LEU A 172 18.67 23.73 -4.59
C LEU A 172 19.69 24.56 -3.78
N SER A 173 19.62 25.88 -3.90
CA SER A 173 20.32 26.81 -3.02
C SER A 173 19.80 26.74 -1.57
N SER A 174 20.54 27.26 -0.62
CA SER A 174 20.11 27.29 0.81
C SER A 174 18.79 28.03 1.01
N THR A 175 18.52 29.07 0.22
CA THR A 175 17.27 29.84 0.27
C THR A 175 16.11 29.00 -0.26
N GLN A 176 16.28 28.32 -1.37
CA GLN A 176 15.27 27.43 -1.95
C GLN A 176 14.97 26.21 -1.06
N LYS A 177 15.97 25.67 -0.38
CA LYS A 177 15.77 24.62 0.65
C LYS A 177 14.92 25.10 1.81
N ASN A 178 15.16 26.32 2.29
CA ASN A 178 14.34 26.90 3.35
C ASN A 178 12.91 27.18 2.88
N GLU A 179 12.75 27.66 1.66
CA GLU A 179 11.43 27.87 1.04
C GLU A 179 10.68 26.55 0.87
N LEU A 180 11.33 25.51 0.38
CA LEU A 180 10.76 24.16 0.27
C LEU A 180 10.31 23.61 1.64
N ASN A 181 11.12 23.81 2.68
CA ASN A 181 10.76 23.40 4.03
C ASN A 181 9.55 24.18 4.56
N SER A 182 9.46 25.49 4.27
CA SER A 182 8.30 26.31 4.65
C SER A 182 7.04 25.84 3.95
N ILE A 183 7.11 25.62 2.62
CA ILE A 183 6.01 25.13 1.82
C ILE A 183 5.53 23.74 2.30
N ASN A 184 6.46 22.81 2.56
CA ASN A 184 6.12 21.48 3.09
C ASN A 184 5.39 21.55 4.44
N LYS A 185 5.79 22.49 5.31
CA LYS A 185 5.12 22.70 6.60
C LYS A 185 3.72 23.26 6.42
N GLU A 186 3.53 24.20 5.51
CA GLU A 186 2.23 24.80 5.20
C GLU A 186 1.28 23.79 4.56
N ILE A 187 1.75 23.02 3.57
CA ILE A 187 1.02 21.89 3.00
C ILE A 187 0.61 20.88 4.08
N SER A 188 1.51 20.55 5.00
CA SER A 188 1.19 19.61 6.07
C SER A 188 0.08 20.10 7.01
N GLN A 189 0.03 21.41 7.28
CA GLN A 189 -1.04 21.98 8.10
C GLN A 189 -2.38 22.00 7.38
N LEU A 190 -2.37 22.39 6.11
CA LEU A 190 -3.57 22.36 5.25
C LEU A 190 -4.12 20.94 5.10
N ASN A 191 -3.27 19.94 4.86
CA ASN A 191 -3.70 18.54 4.77
C ASN A 191 -4.39 18.04 6.05
N ASP A 192 -3.87 18.40 7.23
CA ASP A 192 -4.47 18.01 8.50
C ASP A 192 -5.88 18.60 8.67
N ASP A 193 -6.12 19.82 8.21
CA ASP A 193 -7.41 20.49 8.32
C ASP A 193 -8.39 20.04 7.24
N GLU A 194 -7.92 19.84 6.00
CA GLU A 194 -8.72 19.25 4.92
C GLU A 194 -9.15 17.81 5.24
N ALA A 195 -8.26 16.99 5.76
CA ALA A 195 -8.60 15.61 6.14
C ALA A 195 -9.74 15.57 7.18
N LYS A 196 -9.77 16.52 8.12
CA LYS A 196 -10.87 16.64 9.10
C LYS A 196 -12.18 17.10 8.44
N GLN A 197 -12.09 18.09 7.55
CA GLN A 197 -13.27 18.59 6.84
C GLN A 197 -13.87 17.49 5.95
N ARG A 198 -13.03 16.77 5.21
CA ARG A 198 -13.46 15.63 4.39
C ARG A 198 -14.06 14.50 5.21
N ALA A 199 -13.45 14.14 6.34
CA ALA A 199 -14.01 13.12 7.22
C ALA A 199 -15.39 13.50 7.75
N ASN A 200 -15.59 14.78 8.09
CA ASN A 200 -16.91 15.28 8.51
C ASN A 200 -17.92 15.26 7.37
N LEU A 201 -17.52 15.67 6.16
CA LEU A 201 -18.40 15.64 4.99
C LEU A 201 -18.81 14.20 4.65
N ILE A 202 -17.87 13.27 4.62
CA ILE A 202 -18.14 11.85 4.36
C ILE A 202 -19.08 11.27 5.41
N ALA A 203 -18.92 11.63 6.69
CA ALA A 203 -19.83 11.21 7.75
C ALA A 203 -21.26 11.76 7.52
N GLN A 204 -21.40 13.04 7.12
CA GLN A 204 -22.71 13.65 6.82
C GLN A 204 -23.37 12.99 5.59
N ILE A 205 -22.58 12.69 4.54
CA ILE A 205 -23.09 11.96 3.38
C ILE A 205 -23.59 10.57 3.79
N ARG A 206 -22.82 9.82 4.58
CA ARG A 206 -23.24 8.49 5.10
C ARG A 206 -24.50 8.55 5.94
N ASP A 207 -24.62 9.54 6.80
CA ASP A 207 -25.84 9.73 7.59
C ASP A 207 -27.05 9.96 6.67
N LEU A 208 -26.87 10.72 5.60
CA LEU A 208 -27.90 10.97 4.58
C LEU A 208 -28.26 9.68 3.80
N LEU A 209 -27.27 8.89 3.39
CA LEU A 209 -27.50 7.62 2.71
C LEU A 209 -28.21 6.61 3.63
N ASN A 210 -27.82 6.53 4.90
CA ASN A 210 -28.46 5.66 5.88
C ASN A 210 -29.91 6.02 6.13
N GLN A 211 -30.28 7.30 6.08
CA GLN A 211 -31.69 7.77 6.19
C GLN A 211 -32.56 7.35 4.99
N ASN A 212 -31.95 7.00 3.87
CA ASN A 212 -32.61 6.59 2.64
C ASN A 212 -32.41 5.08 2.33
N SER A 213 -31.82 4.32 3.23
CA SER A 213 -31.54 2.89 3.03
C SER A 213 -32.78 1.99 2.88
N ASP A 214 -33.96 2.50 3.27
CA ASP A 214 -35.26 1.86 3.07
C ASP A 214 -35.75 1.94 1.61
N LYS A 215 -35.12 2.76 0.76
CA LYS A 215 -35.53 3.01 -0.61
C LYS A 215 -34.72 2.20 -1.65
N GLY A 216 -33.61 1.61 -1.23
CA GLY A 216 -32.73 0.82 -2.06
C GLY A 216 -31.33 0.70 -1.48
N THR A 217 -30.47 -0.01 -2.18
CA THR A 217 -29.07 -0.16 -1.79
C THR A 217 -28.25 1.05 -2.26
N LEU A 218 -27.56 1.67 -1.32
CA LEU A 218 -26.72 2.86 -1.53
C LEU A 218 -25.30 2.56 -1.07
N PHE A 219 -24.29 2.80 -1.91
CA PHE A 219 -22.89 2.75 -1.53
C PHE A 219 -22.18 4.05 -1.86
N LEU A 220 -21.28 4.45 -0.98
CA LEU A 220 -20.38 5.58 -1.21
C LEU A 220 -19.02 5.05 -1.69
N GLY A 221 -18.47 5.66 -2.74
CA GLY A 221 -17.15 5.37 -3.31
C GLY A 221 -16.37 6.64 -3.60
N GLY A 222 -15.14 6.48 -4.06
CA GLY A 222 -14.24 7.56 -4.44
C GLY A 222 -12.96 7.61 -3.61
N ALA A 223 -11.89 8.16 -4.20
CA ALA A 223 -10.55 8.17 -3.62
C ALA A 223 -10.48 8.85 -2.24
N SER A 224 -11.17 9.97 -2.08
CA SER A 224 -11.23 10.72 -0.80
C SER A 224 -11.95 9.96 0.30
N MET A 225 -13.00 9.18 -0.03
CA MET A 225 -13.69 8.32 0.94
C MET A 225 -12.76 7.19 1.38
N ILE A 226 -12.13 6.50 0.43
CA ILE A 226 -11.20 5.41 0.71
C ILE A 226 -10.05 5.90 1.61
N ALA A 227 -9.44 7.04 1.29
CA ALA A 227 -8.37 7.63 2.11
C ALA A 227 -8.83 7.93 3.55
N THR A 228 -10.05 8.46 3.72
CA THR A 228 -10.64 8.76 5.04
C THR A 228 -10.88 7.49 5.84
N ASP A 229 -11.42 6.45 5.23
CA ASP A 229 -11.70 5.18 5.90
C ASP A 229 -10.42 4.44 6.24
N MET A 230 -9.42 4.42 5.36
CA MET A 230 -8.09 3.89 5.67
C MET A 230 -7.48 4.57 6.91
N MET A 231 -7.63 5.89 7.04
CA MET A 231 -7.19 6.62 8.24
C MET A 231 -7.97 6.21 9.49
N SER A 232 -9.25 5.92 9.36
CA SER A 232 -10.09 5.41 10.45
C SER A 232 -9.66 4.00 10.86
N PHE A 233 -9.42 3.10 9.90
CA PHE A 233 -8.91 1.75 10.16
C PHE A 233 -7.55 1.79 10.85
N ILE A 234 -6.62 2.64 10.39
CA ILE A 234 -5.31 2.81 11.04
C ILE A 234 -5.46 3.24 12.50
N LYS A 235 -6.33 4.19 12.80
CA LYS A 235 -6.58 4.64 14.19
C LYS A 235 -7.17 3.53 15.05
N SER A 236 -8.11 2.79 14.52
CA SER A 236 -8.72 1.62 15.19
C SER A 236 -7.68 0.54 15.44
N ASP A 237 -6.90 0.18 14.43
CA ASP A 237 -5.84 -0.83 14.50
C ASP A 237 -4.76 -0.46 15.52
N LEU A 238 -4.34 0.80 15.58
CA LEU A 238 -3.40 1.29 16.59
C LEU A 238 -3.89 1.03 18.02
N MET A 239 -5.17 1.26 18.29
CA MET A 239 -5.76 1.01 19.62
C MET A 239 -5.94 -0.49 19.89
N ILE A 240 -6.49 -1.23 18.91
CA ILE A 240 -6.75 -2.68 19.05
C ILE A 240 -5.44 -3.45 19.21
N PHE A 241 -4.44 -3.16 18.37
CA PHE A 241 -3.15 -3.86 18.43
C PHE A 241 -2.34 -3.46 19.66
N GLY A 242 -2.30 -2.16 20.00
CA GLY A 242 -1.60 -1.70 21.21
C GLY A 242 -2.15 -2.37 22.48
N ALA A 243 -3.45 -2.36 22.67
CA ALA A 243 -4.10 -2.97 23.82
C ALA A 243 -4.08 -4.51 23.75
N GLY A 244 -4.40 -5.10 22.59
CA GLY A 244 -4.47 -6.53 22.37
C GLY A 244 -3.13 -7.22 22.58
N VAL A 245 -2.07 -6.67 21.98
CA VAL A 245 -0.69 -7.17 22.16
C VAL A 245 -0.29 -7.11 23.64
N ALA A 246 -0.58 -5.99 24.34
CA ALA A 246 -0.26 -5.87 25.76
C ALA A 246 -1.01 -6.92 26.62
N ILE A 247 -2.30 -7.15 26.35
CA ILE A 247 -3.11 -8.16 27.05
C ILE A 247 -2.58 -9.56 26.80
N VAL A 248 -2.35 -9.94 25.54
CA VAL A 248 -1.84 -11.27 25.17
C VAL A 248 -0.46 -11.50 25.78
N PHE A 249 0.40 -10.51 25.76
CA PHE A 249 1.72 -10.64 26.37
C PHE A 249 1.65 -10.71 27.89
N CYS A 250 0.77 -9.95 28.55
CA CYS A 250 0.53 -10.08 29.98
C CYS A 250 0.11 -11.52 30.33
N LEU A 251 -0.83 -12.08 29.57
CA LEU A 251 -1.30 -13.46 29.76
C LEU A 251 -0.17 -14.49 29.53
N MET A 252 0.53 -14.40 28.39
CA MET A 252 1.57 -15.36 28.03
C MET A 252 2.76 -15.31 29.00
N LEU A 253 3.22 -14.11 29.35
CA LEU A 253 4.32 -13.93 30.31
C LEU A 253 3.89 -14.41 31.71
N TYR A 254 2.63 -14.20 32.11
CA TYR A 254 2.14 -14.71 33.39
C TYR A 254 2.11 -16.26 33.42
N ILE A 255 1.70 -16.88 32.32
CA ILE A 255 1.73 -18.34 32.18
C ILE A 255 3.17 -18.85 32.30
N PHE A 256 4.17 -18.18 31.70
CA PHE A 256 5.55 -18.64 31.71
C PHE A 256 6.29 -18.39 33.03
N PHE A 257 6.14 -17.20 33.60
CA PHE A 257 6.92 -16.79 34.76
C PHE A 257 6.21 -16.91 36.11
N GLN A 258 4.87 -16.95 36.12
CA GLN A 258 4.03 -17.00 37.35
C GLN A 258 4.42 -15.96 38.42
N ASN A 259 4.98 -14.84 37.99
CA ASN A 259 5.43 -13.74 38.83
C ASN A 259 5.08 -12.41 38.14
N ILE A 260 4.24 -11.62 38.86
CA ILE A 260 3.74 -10.35 38.30
C ILE A 260 4.86 -9.36 37.95
N TRP A 261 5.95 -9.33 38.71
CA TRP A 261 7.07 -8.43 38.41
C TRP A 261 7.81 -8.84 37.12
N LEU A 262 7.97 -10.14 36.87
CA LEU A 262 8.56 -10.66 35.62
C LEU A 262 7.63 -10.49 34.41
N VAL A 263 6.35 -10.15 34.63
CA VAL A 263 5.39 -9.74 33.61
C VAL A 263 5.47 -8.22 33.36
N LEU A 264 5.41 -7.43 34.43
CA LEU A 264 5.37 -5.96 34.35
C LEU A 264 6.67 -5.35 33.85
N LEU A 265 7.83 -5.97 34.14
CA LEU A 265 9.14 -5.45 33.73
C LEU A 265 9.31 -5.43 32.20
N PRO A 266 9.06 -6.52 31.42
CA PRO A 266 9.13 -6.46 29.96
C PRO A 266 8.10 -5.53 29.35
N LEU A 267 6.87 -5.51 29.85
CA LEU A 267 5.83 -4.60 29.39
C LEU A 267 6.19 -3.13 29.64
N GLY A 268 6.72 -2.82 30.83
CA GLY A 268 7.20 -1.48 31.18
C GLY A 268 8.38 -1.04 30.31
N ASN A 269 9.35 -1.93 30.05
CA ASN A 269 10.48 -1.67 29.17
C ASN A 269 10.02 -1.40 27.74
N ALA A 270 9.10 -2.22 27.22
CA ALA A 270 8.55 -2.08 25.87
C ALA A 270 7.75 -0.76 25.73
N PHE A 271 6.92 -0.43 26.72
CA PHE A 271 6.18 0.83 26.74
C PHE A 271 7.11 2.05 26.74
N VAL A 272 8.13 2.06 27.61
CA VAL A 272 9.11 3.16 27.67
C VAL A 272 9.85 3.31 26.34
N THR A 273 10.31 2.20 25.76
CA THR A 273 11.00 2.18 24.48
C THR A 273 10.12 2.73 23.36
N THR A 274 8.89 2.26 23.26
CA THR A 274 7.96 2.68 22.20
C THR A 274 7.57 4.15 22.35
N ALA A 275 7.22 4.59 23.55
CA ALA A 275 6.87 5.98 23.82
C ALA A 275 8.04 6.94 23.53
N PHE A 276 9.26 6.56 23.91
CA PHE A 276 10.45 7.35 23.63
C PHE A 276 10.76 7.39 22.14
N THR A 277 10.68 6.26 21.44
CA THR A 277 10.89 6.21 19.99
C THR A 277 9.86 7.07 19.25
N ALA A 278 8.58 6.93 19.58
CA ALA A 278 7.52 7.76 18.99
C ALA A 278 7.74 9.25 19.23
N SER A 279 8.24 9.62 20.42
CA SER A 279 8.61 10.99 20.73
C SER A 279 9.76 11.52 19.89
N VAL A 280 10.83 10.73 19.73
CA VAL A 280 11.96 11.11 18.87
C VAL A 280 11.52 11.30 17.44
N LEU A 281 10.70 10.37 16.91
CA LEU A 281 10.14 10.48 15.58
C LEU A 281 9.26 11.73 15.41
N GLY A 282 8.42 12.03 16.40
CA GLY A 282 7.62 13.26 16.40
C GLY A 282 8.45 14.56 16.49
N LEU A 283 9.59 14.55 17.21
CA LEU A 283 10.53 15.68 17.21
C LEU A 283 11.26 15.85 15.87
N MET A 284 11.43 14.76 15.10
CA MET A 284 12.02 14.77 13.76
C MET A 284 10.98 15.05 12.67
N ASP A 285 9.72 15.31 13.04
CA ASP A 285 8.58 15.54 12.15
C ASP A 285 8.32 14.35 11.17
N TRP A 286 8.62 13.12 11.61
CA TRP A 286 8.33 11.92 10.85
C TRP A 286 6.88 11.51 11.07
N LYS A 287 6.14 11.35 9.95
CA LYS A 287 4.74 10.95 9.96
C LYS A 287 4.59 9.45 9.82
N ILE A 288 3.50 8.91 10.33
CA ILE A 288 3.13 7.51 10.17
C ILE A 288 2.30 7.35 8.89
N SER A 289 2.77 6.53 7.95
CA SER A 289 2.01 6.08 6.79
C SER A 289 1.13 4.86 7.12
N VAL A 290 0.29 4.43 6.17
CA VAL A 290 -0.54 3.22 6.30
C VAL A 290 0.32 1.99 6.68
N ILE A 291 1.47 1.80 6.02
CA ILE A 291 2.38 0.68 6.26
C ILE A 291 3.06 0.80 7.63
N SER A 292 3.48 1.99 7.98
CA SER A 292 4.19 2.24 9.24
C SER A 292 3.25 2.31 10.47
N SER A 293 1.93 2.21 10.28
CA SER A 293 0.96 2.19 11.40
C SER A 293 1.21 1.04 12.38
N ASN A 294 1.68 -0.09 11.90
CA ASN A 294 1.99 -1.27 12.71
C ASN A 294 3.28 -1.13 13.55
N PHE A 295 4.05 -0.05 13.38
CA PHE A 295 5.32 0.22 14.05
C PHE A 295 5.22 0.10 15.59
N ILE A 296 4.16 0.64 16.21
CA ILE A 296 3.99 0.64 17.68
C ILE A 296 3.87 -0.81 18.19
N ALA A 297 2.98 -1.60 17.59
CA ALA A 297 2.76 -2.99 17.99
C ALA A 297 4.02 -3.84 17.74
N LEU A 298 4.66 -3.67 16.59
CA LEU A 298 5.90 -4.35 16.24
C LEU A 298 7.05 -4.04 17.20
N LEU A 299 7.24 -2.77 17.53
CA LEU A 299 8.31 -2.36 18.47
C LEU A 299 8.06 -2.89 19.89
N LEU A 300 6.78 -2.91 20.33
CA LEU A 300 6.40 -3.56 21.59
C LEU A 300 6.78 -5.06 21.57
N ILE A 301 6.39 -5.77 20.52
CA ILE A 301 6.68 -7.20 20.33
C ILE A 301 8.18 -7.48 20.38
N LEU A 302 8.98 -6.76 19.62
CA LEU A 302 10.42 -6.95 19.51
C LEU A 302 11.17 -6.57 20.79
N THR A 303 10.76 -5.50 21.47
CA THR A 303 11.35 -5.09 22.76
C THR A 303 11.08 -6.15 23.84
N ILE A 304 9.87 -6.71 23.86
CA ILE A 304 9.52 -7.79 24.80
C ILE A 304 10.35 -9.02 24.54
N SER A 305 10.55 -9.40 23.25
CA SER A 305 11.43 -10.50 22.88
C SER A 305 12.82 -10.36 23.49
N LEU A 306 13.46 -9.22 23.25
CA LEU A 306 14.80 -8.94 23.76
C LEU A 306 14.83 -9.00 25.30
N THR A 307 13.81 -8.43 25.96
CA THR A 307 13.69 -8.40 27.42
C THR A 307 13.47 -9.79 28.02
N VAL A 308 12.65 -10.64 27.37
CA VAL A 308 12.39 -12.02 27.82
C VAL A 308 13.66 -12.86 27.81
N HIS A 309 14.53 -12.75 26.81
CA HIS A 309 15.82 -13.42 26.79
C HIS A 309 16.67 -13.05 28.01
N VAL A 310 16.73 -11.78 28.40
CA VAL A 310 17.44 -11.30 29.59
C VAL A 310 16.80 -11.84 30.87
N LEU A 311 15.46 -11.86 30.96
CA LEU A 311 14.75 -12.32 32.18
C LEU A 311 14.82 -13.84 32.37
N VAL A 312 14.76 -14.62 31.29
CA VAL A 312 14.96 -16.09 31.39
C VAL A 312 16.37 -16.39 31.87
N ARG A 313 17.37 -15.68 31.34
CA ARG A 313 18.75 -15.81 31.82
C ARG A 313 18.93 -15.37 33.26
N PHE A 314 18.30 -14.27 33.66
CA PHE A 314 18.27 -13.83 35.04
C PHE A 314 17.68 -14.90 35.97
N SER A 315 16.54 -15.50 35.59
CA SER A 315 15.91 -16.57 36.36
C SER A 315 16.77 -17.82 36.52
N GLU A 316 17.66 -18.09 35.56
CA GLU A 316 18.64 -19.19 35.62
C GLU A 316 19.81 -18.84 36.55
N VAL A 317 20.42 -17.64 36.35
CA VAL A 317 21.57 -17.18 37.10
C VAL A 317 21.24 -16.92 38.56
N SER A 318 20.04 -16.42 38.86
CA SER A 318 19.60 -16.08 40.22
C SER A 318 19.54 -17.26 41.16
N ARG A 319 19.37 -18.48 40.66
CA ARG A 319 19.37 -19.72 41.48
C ARG A 319 20.72 -20.00 42.15
N ASN A 320 21.81 -19.54 41.52
CA ASN A 320 23.20 -19.77 41.96
C ASN A 320 23.91 -18.48 42.35
N SER A 321 23.20 -17.38 42.58
CA SER A 321 23.76 -16.10 42.94
C SER A 321 23.47 -15.77 44.43
N GLU A 322 24.42 -15.10 45.09
CA GLU A 322 24.33 -14.73 46.50
C GLU A 322 23.34 -13.58 46.74
N SER A 323 23.15 -12.72 45.77
CA SER A 323 22.26 -11.57 45.86
C SER A 323 21.59 -11.23 44.51
N VAL A 324 20.53 -10.44 44.55
CA VAL A 324 19.83 -9.97 43.34
C VAL A 324 20.76 -9.10 42.49
N ASP A 325 21.59 -8.24 43.12
CA ASP A 325 22.56 -7.39 42.41
C ASP A 325 23.64 -8.22 41.69
N ASP A 326 24.16 -9.28 42.31
CA ASP A 326 25.10 -10.22 41.68
C ASP A 326 24.45 -10.95 40.50
N ALA A 327 23.22 -11.42 40.66
CA ALA A 327 22.46 -12.07 39.59
C ALA A 327 22.24 -11.12 38.40
N ILE A 328 21.88 -9.88 38.66
CA ILE A 328 21.70 -8.85 37.60
C ILE A 328 23.02 -8.61 36.86
N TYR A 329 24.12 -8.39 37.60
CA TYR A 329 25.44 -8.13 37.02
C TYR A 329 25.90 -9.28 36.10
N LYS A 330 25.85 -10.51 36.61
CA LYS A 330 26.21 -11.73 35.86
C LYS A 330 25.35 -11.92 34.60
N THR A 331 24.04 -11.67 34.70
CA THR A 331 23.10 -11.76 33.59
C THR A 331 23.44 -10.78 32.50
N LEU A 332 23.63 -9.51 32.86
CA LEU A 332 23.95 -8.46 31.90
C LEU A 332 25.25 -8.74 31.14
N ASN A 333 26.31 -9.15 31.88
CA ASN A 333 27.60 -9.42 31.28
C ASN A 333 27.54 -10.56 30.27
N GLN A 334 26.66 -11.56 30.49
CA GLN A 334 26.47 -12.70 29.59
C GLN A 334 25.55 -12.39 28.40
N MET A 335 24.58 -11.47 28.58
CA MET A 335 23.53 -11.23 27.57
C MET A 335 23.79 -10.00 26.68
N VAL A 336 24.71 -9.09 27.06
CA VAL A 336 25.00 -7.87 26.26
C VAL A 336 25.36 -8.22 24.82
N MET A 337 26.33 -9.14 24.62
CA MET A 337 26.82 -9.46 23.28
C MET A 337 25.78 -10.20 22.42
N PRO A 338 25.12 -11.29 22.88
CA PRO A 338 24.06 -11.93 22.11
C PRO A 338 22.93 -10.98 21.74
N CYS A 339 22.45 -10.17 22.72
CA CYS A 339 21.36 -9.22 22.47
C CYS A 339 21.78 -8.05 21.56
N LEU A 340 23.05 -7.61 21.63
CA LEU A 340 23.56 -6.60 20.69
C LEU A 340 23.53 -7.11 19.26
N PHE A 341 24.02 -8.32 19.01
CA PHE A 341 23.99 -8.89 17.66
C PHE A 341 22.57 -9.16 17.18
N ALA A 342 21.68 -9.64 18.04
CA ALA A 342 20.27 -9.81 17.73
C ALA A 342 19.59 -8.46 17.37
N ALA A 343 19.78 -7.42 18.17
CA ALA A 343 19.24 -6.10 17.88
C ALA A 343 19.81 -5.48 16.60
N LEU A 344 21.12 -5.67 16.34
CA LEU A 344 21.76 -5.19 15.12
C LEU A 344 21.28 -5.94 13.87
N THR A 345 21.16 -7.28 13.91
CA THR A 345 20.65 -8.05 12.78
C THR A 345 19.22 -7.67 12.43
N THR A 346 18.37 -7.47 13.44
CA THR A 346 16.99 -7.03 13.24
C THR A 346 16.92 -5.59 12.72
N ALA A 347 17.72 -4.67 13.27
CA ALA A 347 17.82 -3.29 12.77
C ALA A 347 18.27 -3.26 11.30
N ILE A 348 19.25 -4.09 10.92
CA ILE A 348 19.74 -4.19 9.53
C ILE A 348 18.67 -4.78 8.59
N ALA A 349 17.90 -5.76 9.07
CA ALA A 349 16.78 -6.31 8.30
C ALA A 349 15.75 -5.22 7.99
N PHE A 350 15.44 -4.34 8.96
CA PHE A 350 14.57 -3.18 8.70
C PHE A 350 15.25 -2.14 7.80
N LEU A 351 16.55 -1.85 8.00
CA LEU A 351 17.29 -0.91 7.13
C LEU A 351 17.35 -1.40 5.67
N SER A 352 17.32 -2.71 5.41
CA SER A 352 17.34 -3.24 4.05
C SER A 352 16.09 -2.83 3.24
N LEU A 353 14.98 -2.52 3.91
CA LEU A 353 13.78 -2.00 3.27
C LEU A 353 14.00 -0.62 2.63
N MET A 354 15.06 0.11 3.06
CA MET A 354 15.45 1.38 2.44
C MET A 354 16.04 1.23 1.02
N MET A 355 16.33 0.00 0.58
CA MET A 355 16.80 -0.28 -0.78
C MET A 355 15.64 -0.30 -1.79
N GLY A 356 14.41 -0.19 -1.33
CA GLY A 356 13.22 -0.04 -2.16
C GLY A 356 12.99 1.41 -2.57
N ASP A 357 12.09 1.60 -3.54
CA ASP A 357 11.74 2.90 -4.09
C ASP A 357 10.43 3.46 -3.49
N ILE A 358 9.76 2.69 -2.60
CA ILE A 358 8.46 3.04 -2.03
C ILE A 358 8.65 3.72 -0.68
N LYS A 359 8.30 5.00 -0.64
CA LYS A 359 8.49 5.87 0.52
C LYS A 359 7.94 5.31 1.84
N PRO A 360 6.69 4.82 1.94
CA PRO A 360 6.17 4.26 3.18
C PRO A 360 6.97 3.06 3.71
N VAL A 361 7.50 2.20 2.82
CA VAL A 361 8.34 1.04 3.18
C VAL A 361 9.70 1.51 3.70
N ILE A 362 10.29 2.51 3.03
CA ILE A 362 11.56 3.13 3.45
C ILE A 362 11.42 3.77 4.84
N GLU A 363 10.36 4.55 5.05
CA GLU A 363 10.08 5.22 6.33
C GLU A 363 9.85 4.21 7.44
N PHE A 364 9.08 3.16 7.19
CA PHE A 364 8.87 2.07 8.13
C PHE A 364 10.19 1.40 8.52
N GLY A 365 11.05 1.10 7.55
CA GLY A 365 12.38 0.54 7.79
C GLY A 365 13.26 1.44 8.68
N LYS A 366 13.27 2.75 8.42
CA LYS A 366 13.98 3.76 9.24
C LYS A 366 13.44 3.80 10.66
N MET A 367 12.11 3.93 10.83
CA MET A 367 11.45 4.01 12.14
C MET A 367 11.76 2.79 13.01
N MET A 368 11.62 1.60 12.44
CA MET A 368 11.88 0.34 13.14
C MET A 368 13.35 0.17 13.52
N SER A 369 14.27 0.58 12.65
CA SER A 369 15.71 0.50 12.94
C SER A 369 16.11 1.38 14.10
N VAL A 370 15.60 2.61 14.13
CA VAL A 370 15.79 3.54 15.29
C VAL A 370 15.16 2.95 16.55
N GLY A 371 13.96 2.38 16.43
CA GLY A 371 13.26 1.70 17.52
C GLY A 371 14.06 0.54 18.11
N MET A 372 14.68 -0.29 17.28
CA MET A 372 15.52 -1.42 17.73
C MET A 372 16.76 -0.98 18.46
N ILE A 373 17.40 0.13 18.06
CA ILE A 373 18.54 0.70 18.77
C ILE A 373 18.09 1.14 20.17
N PHE A 374 16.97 1.84 20.30
CA PHE A 374 16.42 2.23 21.60
C PHE A 374 15.97 1.03 22.43
N ALA A 375 15.39 0.00 21.81
CA ALA A 375 15.02 -1.24 22.49
C ALA A 375 16.25 -1.87 23.18
N PHE A 376 17.38 -1.95 22.49
CA PHE A 376 18.62 -2.42 23.08
C PHE A 376 19.10 -1.52 24.23
N ILE A 377 19.16 -0.21 24.00
CA ILE A 377 19.63 0.76 25.02
C ILE A 377 18.78 0.65 26.29
N PHE A 378 17.46 0.67 26.19
CA PHE A 378 16.57 0.60 27.37
C PHE A 378 16.59 -0.78 28.04
N THR A 379 16.74 -1.86 27.28
CA THR A 379 16.89 -3.22 27.86
C THR A 379 18.16 -3.33 28.72
N PHE A 380 19.22 -2.58 28.43
CA PHE A 380 20.47 -2.63 29.21
C PHE A 380 20.68 -1.43 30.15
N THR A 381 19.77 -0.44 30.18
CA THR A 381 19.81 0.69 31.09
C THR A 381 18.60 0.78 32.02
N PHE A 382 17.40 0.80 31.46
CA PHE A 382 16.14 0.92 32.21
C PHE A 382 15.79 -0.41 32.91
N LEU A 383 15.80 -1.53 32.19
CA LEU A 383 15.39 -2.84 32.71
C LEU A 383 16.19 -3.25 33.97
N PRO A 384 17.53 -3.20 34.00
CA PRO A 384 18.28 -3.55 35.22
C PRO A 384 17.95 -2.67 36.44
N SER A 385 17.75 -1.37 36.19
CA SER A 385 17.35 -0.44 37.26
C SER A 385 15.96 -0.78 37.81
N ALA A 386 15.02 -1.13 36.94
CA ALA A 386 13.67 -1.55 37.30
C ALA A 386 13.67 -2.91 38.04
N MET A 387 14.51 -3.87 37.57
CA MET A 387 14.69 -5.18 38.21
C MET A 387 15.17 -5.01 39.65
N LYS A 388 16.17 -4.16 39.89
CA LYS A 388 16.71 -3.88 41.23
C LYS A 388 15.66 -3.32 42.20
N LEU A 389 14.71 -2.53 41.69
CA LEU A 389 13.62 -1.95 42.51
C LEU A 389 12.48 -2.96 42.76
N ALA A 390 12.17 -3.78 41.77
CA ALA A 390 11.00 -4.66 41.81
C ALA A 390 11.26 -6.04 42.40
N ILE A 391 12.44 -6.64 42.17
CA ILE A 391 12.75 -8.00 42.55
C ILE A 391 13.46 -8.02 43.89
N LYS A 392 12.77 -8.49 44.92
CA LYS A 392 13.34 -8.60 46.31
C LYS A 392 13.84 -9.99 46.65
N SER A 393 13.53 -11.01 45.88
CA SER A 393 13.88 -12.41 46.14
C SER A 393 14.31 -13.13 44.86
N THR A 394 15.23 -14.03 44.94
CA THR A 394 15.74 -14.82 43.82
C THR A 394 14.88 -16.05 43.48
N SER A 395 13.80 -16.30 44.23
CA SER A 395 12.93 -17.45 43.97
C SER A 395 12.02 -17.19 42.77
N THR A 396 12.18 -17.98 41.74
CA THR A 396 11.31 -17.96 40.53
C THR A 396 10.58 -19.30 40.42
N HIS A 397 9.26 -19.27 40.33
CA HIS A 397 8.45 -20.44 40.04
C HIS A 397 8.15 -20.44 38.52
N SER A 398 8.16 -21.58 37.91
CA SER A 398 7.75 -21.79 36.51
C SER A 398 7.07 -23.14 36.37
N LEU A 399 6.12 -23.25 35.42
CA LEU A 399 5.41 -24.50 35.16
C LEU A 399 6.35 -25.56 34.61
N GLU A 400 6.57 -26.66 35.34
CA GLU A 400 7.48 -27.74 34.93
C GLU A 400 7.15 -28.36 33.58
N PHE A 401 5.85 -28.48 33.25
CA PHE A 401 5.41 -29.05 31.98
C PHE A 401 5.90 -28.23 30.77
N ILE A 402 5.80 -26.88 30.87
CA ILE A 402 6.22 -25.97 29.80
C ILE A 402 7.74 -26.03 29.60
N ASN A 403 8.49 -26.13 30.70
CA ASN A 403 9.95 -26.21 30.66
C ASN A 403 10.48 -27.51 30.00
N LYS A 404 9.67 -28.57 29.94
CA LYS A 404 10.04 -29.85 29.33
C LYS A 404 9.91 -29.85 27.78
N ILE A 405 9.22 -28.86 27.17
CA ILE A 405 9.02 -28.83 25.72
C ILE A 405 10.35 -28.63 24.96
N PRO A 406 11.21 -27.65 25.27
CA PRO A 406 12.49 -27.50 24.60
C PRO A 406 13.41 -28.73 24.75
N SER A 407 13.46 -29.33 25.95
CA SER A 407 14.25 -30.55 26.19
C SER A 407 13.78 -31.70 25.32
N LYS A 408 12.44 -31.90 25.13
CA LYS A 408 11.90 -32.89 24.20
C LYS A 408 12.31 -32.64 22.76
N LEU A 409 12.36 -31.37 22.30
CA LEU A 409 12.86 -31.02 20.98
C LEU A 409 14.35 -31.32 20.84
N GLY A 410 15.16 -31.16 21.90
CA GLY A 410 16.55 -31.56 21.94
C GLY A 410 16.74 -33.08 21.79
N PHE A 411 15.96 -33.87 22.50
CA PHE A 411 15.95 -35.33 22.32
C PHE A 411 15.52 -35.74 20.91
N LEU A 412 14.54 -35.06 20.32
CA LEU A 412 14.10 -35.30 18.96
C LEU A 412 15.22 -35.00 17.96
N ALA A 413 15.94 -33.88 18.13
CA ALA A 413 17.08 -33.50 17.28
C ALA A 413 18.22 -34.51 17.33
N ILE A 414 18.48 -35.10 18.50
CA ILE A 414 19.52 -36.13 18.69
C ILE A 414 19.08 -37.47 18.05
N ASN A 415 17.89 -37.98 18.40
CA ASN A 415 17.47 -39.32 18.03
C ASN A 415 16.95 -39.42 16.59
N ASN A 416 16.26 -38.40 16.12
CA ASN A 416 15.56 -38.36 14.83
C ASN A 416 16.13 -37.31 13.84
N GLY A 417 17.34 -36.81 14.06
CA GLY A 417 17.92 -35.70 13.30
C GLY A 417 17.93 -35.92 11.79
N LYS A 418 18.18 -37.12 11.29
CA LYS A 418 18.13 -37.46 9.87
C LYS A 418 16.72 -37.33 9.29
N GLN A 419 15.70 -37.77 10.05
CA GLN A 419 14.28 -37.63 9.62
C GLN A 419 13.86 -36.18 9.60
N ILE A 420 14.31 -35.36 10.57
CA ILE A 420 14.09 -33.93 10.62
C ILE A 420 14.71 -33.23 9.39
N ALA A 421 15.96 -33.57 9.04
CA ALA A 421 16.63 -33.00 7.88
C ALA A 421 15.90 -33.36 6.57
N VAL A 422 15.44 -34.61 6.43
CA VAL A 422 14.63 -35.06 5.30
C VAL A 422 13.30 -34.31 5.24
N PHE A 423 12.62 -34.12 6.38
CA PHE A 423 11.39 -33.33 6.45
C PHE A 423 11.60 -31.88 5.99
N PHE A 424 12.61 -31.19 6.50
CA PHE A 424 12.90 -29.81 6.08
C PHE A 424 13.37 -29.71 4.63
N LEU A 425 14.04 -30.75 4.11
CA LEU A 425 14.40 -30.83 2.70
C LEU A 425 13.15 -30.90 1.80
N PHE A 426 12.20 -31.81 2.13
CA PHE A 426 10.92 -31.89 1.40
C PHE A 426 10.10 -30.61 1.53
N ALA A 427 10.03 -30.03 2.73
CA ALA A 427 9.38 -28.74 2.94
C ALA A 427 10.03 -27.65 2.08
N SER A 428 11.36 -27.59 2.01
CA SER A 428 12.06 -26.62 1.15
C SER A 428 11.75 -26.80 -0.33
N ILE A 429 11.66 -28.04 -0.81
CA ILE A 429 11.26 -28.33 -2.21
C ILE A 429 9.81 -27.86 -2.45
N SER A 430 8.91 -28.13 -1.52
CA SER A 430 7.53 -27.66 -1.58
C SER A 430 7.44 -26.12 -1.60
N PHE A 431 8.25 -25.45 -0.78
CA PHE A 431 8.32 -23.98 -0.76
C PHE A 431 8.89 -23.42 -2.07
N ILE A 432 9.92 -24.03 -2.66
CA ILE A 432 10.46 -23.63 -3.98
C ILE A 432 9.38 -23.77 -5.06
N TYR A 433 8.61 -24.86 -5.03
CA TYR A 433 7.46 -25.02 -5.94
C TYR A 433 6.39 -23.95 -5.72
N GLY A 434 6.09 -23.62 -4.46
CA GLY A 434 5.18 -22.51 -4.15
C GLY A 434 5.71 -21.17 -4.66
N ILE A 435 6.98 -20.86 -4.47
CA ILE A 435 7.61 -19.62 -4.96
C ILE A 435 7.49 -19.49 -6.49
N SER A 436 7.59 -20.62 -7.23
CA SER A 436 7.43 -20.56 -8.70
C SER A 436 6.01 -20.23 -9.16
N LYS A 437 5.03 -20.26 -8.27
CA LYS A 437 3.63 -19.87 -8.51
C LYS A 437 3.26 -18.50 -7.95
N LEU A 438 4.25 -17.76 -7.45
CA LEU A 438 4.02 -16.44 -6.88
C LEU A 438 3.63 -15.45 -7.98
N GLU A 439 2.49 -14.81 -7.79
CA GLU A 439 1.99 -13.75 -8.65
C GLU A 439 2.24 -12.38 -8.00
N VAL A 440 2.54 -11.38 -8.84
CA VAL A 440 2.80 -10.01 -8.42
C VAL A 440 1.59 -9.12 -8.69
N GLU A 441 0.52 -9.70 -9.24
CA GLU A 441 -0.73 -9.02 -9.56
C GLU A 441 -1.62 -9.01 -8.33
N ASN A 442 -2.00 -7.82 -7.85
CA ASN A 442 -2.92 -7.66 -6.74
C ASN A 442 -3.96 -6.59 -7.06
N ARG A 443 -5.20 -6.83 -6.69
CA ARG A 443 -6.33 -5.90 -6.89
C ARG A 443 -6.46 -5.02 -5.65
N PHE A 444 -6.60 -3.73 -5.86
CA PHE A 444 -6.72 -2.79 -4.74
C PHE A 444 -7.97 -3.05 -3.87
N ILE A 445 -9.05 -3.52 -4.50
CA ILE A 445 -10.28 -3.91 -3.79
C ILE A 445 -10.04 -5.02 -2.75
N ASP A 446 -9.12 -5.96 -3.00
CA ASP A 446 -8.81 -7.07 -2.10
C ASP A 446 -8.04 -6.64 -0.82
N TYR A 447 -7.68 -5.36 -0.72
CA TYR A 447 -7.10 -4.81 0.51
C TYR A 447 -8.14 -4.65 1.63
N PHE A 448 -9.42 -4.70 1.30
CA PHE A 448 -10.51 -4.54 2.25
C PHE A 448 -11.25 -5.86 2.47
N SER A 449 -11.73 -6.07 3.69
CA SER A 449 -12.56 -7.24 3.99
C SER A 449 -13.86 -7.19 3.16
N PRO A 450 -14.32 -8.32 2.59
CA PRO A 450 -15.55 -8.39 1.79
C PRO A 450 -16.81 -7.86 2.49
N GLU A 451 -16.81 -7.81 3.81
CA GLU A 451 -17.93 -7.31 4.62
C GLU A 451 -17.95 -5.77 4.72
N THR A 452 -16.91 -5.08 4.27
CA THR A 452 -16.81 -3.61 4.35
C THR A 452 -17.59 -2.93 3.23
N GLU A 453 -18.17 -1.76 3.53
CA GLU A 453 -18.83 -0.89 2.55
C GLU A 453 -17.91 -0.55 1.37
N ILE A 454 -16.63 -0.29 1.65
CA ILE A 454 -15.62 0.00 0.62
C ILE A 454 -15.53 -1.14 -0.40
N TYR A 455 -15.37 -2.39 0.08
CA TYR A 455 -15.26 -3.54 -0.81
C TYR A 455 -16.51 -3.69 -1.67
N GLN A 456 -17.69 -3.65 -1.06
CA GLN A 456 -18.97 -3.85 -1.76
C GLN A 456 -19.24 -2.71 -2.75
N GLY A 457 -18.99 -1.45 -2.35
CA GLY A 457 -19.15 -0.30 -3.22
C GLY A 457 -18.15 -0.30 -4.39
N MET A 458 -16.88 -0.61 -4.14
CA MET A 458 -15.89 -0.73 -5.22
C MET A 458 -16.22 -1.87 -6.18
N LEU A 459 -16.66 -3.02 -5.67
CA LEU A 459 -17.03 -4.16 -6.51
C LEU A 459 -18.22 -3.82 -7.43
N LEU A 460 -19.24 -3.13 -6.88
CA LEU A 460 -20.39 -2.68 -7.66
C LEU A 460 -19.97 -1.68 -8.75
N LEU A 461 -19.14 -0.69 -8.39
CA LEU A 461 -18.60 0.28 -9.35
C LEU A 461 -17.78 -0.41 -10.44
N ASP A 462 -16.98 -1.41 -10.07
CA ASP A 462 -16.13 -2.12 -11.02
C ASP A 462 -16.93 -2.98 -12.00
N GLN A 463 -17.96 -3.67 -11.53
CA GLN A 463 -18.75 -4.60 -12.34
C GLN A 463 -19.88 -3.95 -13.12
N GLU A 464 -20.52 -2.92 -12.56
CA GLU A 464 -21.73 -2.32 -13.11
C GLU A 464 -21.50 -0.94 -13.74
N LEU A 465 -20.41 -0.27 -13.40
CA LEU A 465 -20.15 1.11 -13.79
C LEU A 465 -18.76 1.31 -14.43
N GLY A 466 -18.34 0.28 -15.19
CA GLY A 466 -17.24 0.37 -16.14
C GLY A 466 -15.85 0.44 -15.56
N GLY A 467 -15.61 -0.09 -14.34
CA GLY A 467 -14.26 -0.22 -13.78
C GLY A 467 -13.88 0.87 -12.78
N THR A 468 -12.81 0.62 -12.02
CA THR A 468 -12.37 1.49 -10.92
C THR A 468 -10.99 2.13 -11.12
N ALA A 469 -10.08 1.49 -11.86
CA ALA A 469 -8.73 1.99 -12.08
C ALA A 469 -8.60 2.69 -13.43
N THR A 470 -8.24 3.99 -13.43
CA THR A 470 -8.09 4.77 -14.66
C THR A 470 -6.81 4.40 -15.42
N LEU A 471 -6.93 4.33 -16.74
CA LEU A 471 -5.86 4.22 -17.72
C LEU A 471 -6.04 5.32 -18.75
N ASP A 472 -5.11 6.24 -18.84
CA ASP A 472 -5.16 7.37 -19.76
C ASP A 472 -4.09 7.23 -20.85
N ILE A 473 -4.48 7.41 -22.09
CA ILE A 473 -3.58 7.49 -23.26
C ILE A 473 -3.66 8.91 -23.78
N LEU A 474 -2.54 9.62 -23.68
CA LEU A 474 -2.38 10.95 -24.23
C LEU A 474 -1.74 10.82 -25.60
N ILE A 475 -2.27 11.49 -26.62
CA ILE A 475 -1.73 11.48 -27.97
C ILE A 475 -1.52 12.93 -28.39
N ASP A 476 -0.28 13.25 -28.75
CA ASP A 476 0.11 14.53 -29.29
C ASP A 476 -0.15 14.56 -30.80
N GLN A 477 -0.44 15.74 -31.34
CA GLN A 477 -0.45 15.92 -32.79
C GLN A 477 0.94 15.56 -33.37
N PRO A 478 1.03 14.97 -34.57
CA PRO A 478 2.32 14.71 -35.22
C PRO A 478 3.15 16.02 -35.29
N ALA A 479 4.46 15.88 -35.07
CA ALA A 479 5.35 17.01 -35.37
C ALA A 479 5.18 17.35 -36.84
N GLU A 480 4.90 18.61 -37.16
CA GLU A 480 4.90 19.08 -38.54
C GLU A 480 6.27 18.75 -39.12
N GLU A 481 6.35 17.94 -40.20
CA GLU A 481 7.52 17.90 -41.02
C GLU A 481 7.67 19.34 -41.59
N ILE A 482 8.65 20.06 -41.07
CA ILE A 482 9.06 21.34 -41.65
C ILE A 482 9.60 20.95 -43.03
N PHE A 483 8.74 21.00 -44.03
CA PHE A 483 9.21 21.00 -45.40
C PHE A 483 10.05 22.24 -45.52
N ASP A 484 11.36 22.05 -45.59
CA ASP A 484 12.32 23.09 -45.86
C ASP A 484 12.09 23.56 -47.32
N ASP A 485 11.34 24.64 -47.48
CA ASP A 485 10.96 25.25 -48.78
C ASP A 485 12.17 25.86 -49.50
N SER A 486 13.38 25.40 -49.17
CA SER A 486 14.62 25.88 -49.78
C SER A 486 14.96 25.28 -51.15
N ASP A 487 14.20 24.35 -51.71
CA ASP A 487 14.45 23.66 -52.99
C ASP A 487 13.51 24.05 -54.15
N PHE A 488 12.69 25.12 -54.01
CA PHE A 488 11.97 25.68 -55.16
C PHE A 488 12.59 26.97 -55.66
N ASP A 489 13.68 26.81 -56.47
CA ASP A 489 14.18 27.81 -57.42
C ASP A 489 13.27 27.77 -58.67
N GLY A 490 12.32 28.64 -58.75
CA GLY A 490 11.44 28.74 -59.92
C GLY A 490 10.73 30.09 -59.97
N ASP A 491 11.39 31.06 -60.61
CA ASP A 491 10.78 32.23 -61.20
C ASP A 491 9.44 31.88 -61.88
N ASP A 492 8.32 32.32 -61.36
CA ASP A 492 7.19 32.70 -62.18
C ASP A 492 6.25 33.65 -61.40
N LEU A 493 6.21 34.87 -61.89
CA LEU A 493 5.32 35.99 -61.65
C LEU A 493 3.85 35.57 -61.78
N PHE A 494 3.07 35.56 -60.73
CA PHE A 494 1.70 36.03 -60.71
C PHE A 494 1.37 36.62 -59.33
N GLU A 495 1.43 37.96 -59.28
CA GLU A 495 0.72 38.74 -58.27
C GLU A 495 -0.77 38.51 -58.45
N ASP A 496 -1.41 37.86 -57.45
CA ASP A 496 -2.82 38.05 -57.16
C ASP A 496 -2.98 38.05 -55.63
N ASP A 497 -2.74 39.25 -55.04
CA ASP A 497 -3.20 39.68 -53.74
C ASP A 497 -4.75 39.66 -53.75
N LEU A 498 -5.38 38.58 -53.31
CA LEU A 498 -6.84 38.62 -52.99
C LEU A 498 -7.33 37.42 -52.21
N PHE A 499 -6.56 36.77 -51.36
CA PHE A 499 -7.05 35.95 -50.23
C PHE A 499 -5.91 35.74 -49.23
N GLU A 500 -5.67 36.74 -48.40
CA GLU A 500 -5.12 36.50 -47.10
C GLU A 500 -6.18 35.64 -46.37
N ASP A 501 -6.14 34.38 -46.59
CA ASP A 501 -6.90 33.39 -45.79
C ASP A 501 -6.17 33.21 -44.45
N ASP A 502 -6.55 34.02 -43.48
CA ASP A 502 -6.34 33.79 -42.06
C ASP A 502 -7.13 32.55 -41.57
N THR A 503 -7.18 31.50 -42.40
CA THR A 503 -7.90 30.26 -42.11
C THR A 503 -7.01 29.15 -41.51
N SER A 504 -5.72 29.42 -41.29
CA SER A 504 -4.82 28.42 -40.67
C SER A 504 -5.01 28.27 -39.15
N ASP A 505 -5.78 29.15 -38.50
CA ASP A 505 -6.02 29.10 -37.04
C ASP A 505 -7.42 28.58 -36.63
N ALA A 506 -8.28 28.17 -37.55
CA ALA A 506 -9.69 27.89 -37.23
C ALA A 506 -10.04 26.42 -37.01
N SER A 507 -9.21 25.45 -37.37
CA SER A 507 -9.47 24.04 -37.08
C SER A 507 -8.22 23.39 -36.52
N GLY A 508 -8.22 23.09 -35.20
CA GLY A 508 -7.12 22.32 -34.61
C GLY A 508 -6.99 20.92 -35.26
N TYR A 509 -5.79 20.36 -35.25
CA TYR A 509 -5.44 19.08 -35.90
C TYR A 509 -6.46 17.96 -35.64
N TRP A 510 -7.02 17.87 -34.46
CA TRP A 510 -7.96 16.83 -34.06
C TRP A 510 -9.40 17.03 -34.54
N TRP A 511 -9.76 18.18 -35.13
CA TRP A 511 -11.12 18.49 -35.58
C TRP A 511 -11.31 18.25 -37.08
N ASN A 512 -10.75 17.17 -37.60
CA ASN A 512 -11.01 16.69 -38.96
C ASN A 512 -11.41 15.21 -38.96
N ALA A 513 -12.17 14.79 -39.98
CA ALA A 513 -12.70 13.45 -40.08
C ALA A 513 -11.61 12.36 -40.08
N THR A 514 -10.43 12.62 -40.63
CA THR A 514 -9.33 11.67 -40.72
C THR A 514 -8.69 11.44 -39.35
N SER A 515 -8.33 12.48 -38.63
CA SER A 515 -7.71 12.39 -37.29
C SER A 515 -8.68 11.78 -36.28
N LEU A 516 -9.96 12.18 -36.32
CA LEU A 516 -11.02 11.63 -35.46
C LEU A 516 -11.29 10.15 -35.77
N SER A 517 -11.28 9.72 -37.04
CA SER A 517 -11.41 8.32 -37.41
C SER A 517 -10.24 7.47 -36.89
N LYS A 518 -9.02 8.00 -36.89
CA LYS A 518 -7.86 7.32 -36.27
C LYS A 518 -8.04 7.19 -34.75
N LEU A 519 -8.49 8.25 -34.09
CA LEU A 519 -8.77 8.26 -32.66
C LEU A 519 -9.89 7.27 -32.30
N GLU A 520 -10.97 7.22 -33.09
CA GLU A 520 -12.10 6.30 -32.91
C GLU A 520 -11.65 4.84 -33.00
N LYS A 521 -10.78 4.49 -33.96
CA LYS A 521 -10.24 3.14 -34.07
C LYS A 521 -9.41 2.71 -32.84
N ILE A 522 -8.67 3.63 -32.23
CA ILE A 522 -7.94 3.36 -30.98
C ILE A 522 -8.92 3.21 -29.83
N HIS A 523 -9.92 4.07 -29.78
CA HIS A 523 -10.99 4.00 -28.78
C HIS A 523 -11.73 2.65 -28.85
N ASP A 524 -12.19 2.21 -30.03
CA ASP A 524 -12.88 0.95 -30.24
C ASP A 524 -12.01 -0.25 -29.89
N TYR A 525 -10.74 -0.21 -30.26
CA TYR A 525 -9.79 -1.25 -29.89
C TYR A 525 -9.66 -1.41 -28.37
N LEU A 526 -9.63 -0.30 -27.62
CA LEU A 526 -9.57 -0.36 -26.16
C LEU A 526 -10.87 -0.88 -25.56
N ASP A 527 -12.01 -0.49 -26.12
CA ASP A 527 -13.35 -0.92 -25.70
C ASP A 527 -13.59 -2.42 -25.94
N GLU A 528 -12.92 -3.02 -26.96
CA GLU A 528 -12.97 -4.46 -27.26
C GLU A 528 -12.11 -5.33 -26.31
N ILE A 529 -11.24 -4.75 -25.48
CA ILE A 529 -10.36 -5.50 -24.55
C ILE A 529 -11.19 -5.98 -23.35
N PRO A 530 -11.24 -7.29 -23.05
CA PRO A 530 -12.09 -7.83 -21.98
C PRO A 530 -11.77 -7.32 -20.56
N GLU A 531 -10.53 -6.88 -20.32
CA GLU A 531 -10.08 -6.31 -19.06
C GLU A 531 -10.35 -4.80 -18.93
N MET A 532 -10.85 -4.17 -20.01
CA MET A 532 -11.30 -2.80 -20.03
C MET A 532 -12.79 -2.71 -19.77
N GLY A 533 -13.16 -1.70 -19.04
CA GLY A 533 -14.54 -1.26 -18.89
C GLY A 533 -14.79 -0.01 -19.74
N LYS A 534 -15.39 1.02 -19.15
CA LYS A 534 -15.76 2.22 -19.88
C LYS A 534 -14.56 2.93 -20.49
N VAL A 535 -14.62 3.17 -21.81
CA VAL A 535 -13.69 4.01 -22.56
C VAL A 535 -14.37 5.32 -22.94
N LEU A 536 -13.72 6.45 -22.70
CA LEU A 536 -14.20 7.79 -23.00
C LEU A 536 -13.10 8.59 -23.72
N SER A 537 -13.48 9.29 -24.75
CA SER A 537 -12.65 10.23 -25.52
C SER A 537 -13.52 11.18 -26.32
N VAL A 538 -12.92 12.07 -27.10
CA VAL A 538 -13.66 12.86 -28.09
C VAL A 538 -14.51 11.97 -29.01
N ALA A 539 -14.04 10.75 -29.34
CA ALA A 539 -14.77 9.78 -30.15
C ALA A 539 -16.13 9.40 -29.53
N SER A 540 -16.28 9.37 -28.21
CA SER A 540 -17.59 9.11 -27.56
C SER A 540 -18.61 10.21 -27.93
N GLY A 541 -18.20 11.47 -27.93
CA GLY A 541 -19.04 12.60 -28.37
C GLY A 541 -19.38 12.55 -29.87
N ILE A 542 -18.42 12.15 -30.69
CA ILE A 542 -18.62 11.99 -32.13
C ILE A 542 -19.59 10.85 -32.45
N LYS A 543 -19.47 9.69 -31.75
CA LYS A 543 -20.44 8.59 -31.87
C LYS A 543 -21.86 9.03 -31.50
N LEU A 544 -22.00 9.80 -30.42
CA LEU A 544 -23.29 10.38 -30.06
C LEU A 544 -23.82 11.37 -31.12
N ALA A 545 -22.98 12.26 -31.63
CA ALA A 545 -23.36 13.20 -32.69
C ALA A 545 -23.77 12.48 -33.99
N ARG A 546 -23.09 11.36 -34.33
CA ARG A 546 -23.48 10.50 -35.47
C ARG A 546 -24.85 9.85 -35.27
N MET A 547 -25.15 9.34 -34.06
CA MET A 547 -26.49 8.81 -33.74
C MET A 547 -27.59 9.87 -33.89
N ILE A 548 -27.30 11.11 -33.49
CA ILE A 548 -28.21 12.24 -33.69
C ILE A 548 -28.36 12.58 -35.17
N ASN A 549 -27.32 12.39 -36.00
CA ASN A 549 -27.29 12.65 -37.45
C ASN A 549 -27.74 11.43 -38.28
N ASP A 550 -28.67 10.61 -37.77
CA ASP A 550 -29.22 9.43 -38.46
C ASP A 550 -28.15 8.41 -38.89
N ASP A 551 -27.14 8.20 -38.03
CA ASP A 551 -25.97 7.34 -38.23
C ASP A 551 -25.09 7.73 -39.45
N ASN A 552 -25.22 8.97 -39.96
CA ASN A 552 -24.35 9.48 -41.01
C ASN A 552 -23.04 10.02 -40.41
N ASP A 553 -21.93 9.74 -41.09
CA ASP A 553 -20.65 10.32 -40.72
C ASP A 553 -20.65 11.85 -40.86
N LEU A 554 -19.97 12.51 -39.92
CA LEU A 554 -19.84 13.97 -39.94
C LEU A 554 -18.67 14.37 -40.85
N ASN A 555 -18.91 15.31 -41.75
CA ASN A 555 -17.86 15.91 -42.55
C ASN A 555 -17.14 17.05 -41.76
N ASP A 556 -16.01 17.54 -42.31
CA ASP A 556 -15.19 18.56 -41.64
C ASP A 556 -15.94 19.85 -41.30
N LEU A 557 -16.90 20.26 -42.18
CA LEU A 557 -17.75 21.41 -41.94
C LEU A 557 -18.72 21.19 -40.76
N GLU A 558 -19.33 20.02 -40.70
CA GLU A 558 -20.24 19.64 -39.60
C GLU A 558 -19.49 19.52 -38.27
N LEU A 559 -18.24 19.03 -38.29
CA LEU A 559 -17.35 18.98 -37.12
C LEU A 559 -16.98 20.39 -36.63
N ALA A 560 -16.62 21.29 -37.54
CA ALA A 560 -16.33 22.68 -37.21
C ALA A 560 -17.58 23.41 -36.66
N LEU A 561 -18.75 23.13 -37.24
CA LEU A 561 -20.03 23.65 -36.75
C LEU A 561 -20.33 23.12 -35.35
N LEU A 562 -20.22 21.79 -35.11
CA LEU A 562 -20.44 21.18 -33.81
C LEU A 562 -19.56 21.82 -32.73
N ARG A 563 -18.26 22.03 -33.03
CA ARG A 563 -17.35 22.73 -32.13
C ARG A 563 -17.78 24.15 -31.81
N SER A 564 -18.29 24.89 -32.79
CA SER A 564 -18.69 26.30 -32.62
C SER A 564 -20.03 26.44 -31.86
N VAL A 565 -20.96 25.51 -32.06
CA VAL A 565 -22.34 25.58 -31.52
C VAL A 565 -22.41 25.02 -30.09
N LEU A 566 -21.53 24.14 -29.65
CA LEU A 566 -21.56 23.59 -28.29
C LEU A 566 -21.43 24.70 -27.23
N PRO A 567 -22.33 24.75 -26.21
CA PRO A 567 -22.21 25.64 -25.06
C PRO A 567 -20.88 25.46 -24.32
N GLU A 568 -20.37 26.57 -23.74
CA GLU A 568 -19.05 26.52 -23.06
C GLU A 568 -19.04 25.58 -21.84
N ASP A 569 -20.14 25.51 -21.10
CA ASP A 569 -20.32 24.57 -19.98
C ASP A 569 -20.30 23.09 -20.44
N ILE A 570 -20.85 22.79 -21.62
CA ILE A 570 -20.77 21.45 -22.21
C ILE A 570 -19.36 21.16 -22.75
N LYS A 571 -18.70 22.15 -23.37
CA LYS A 571 -17.32 22.03 -23.80
C LYS A 571 -16.40 21.76 -22.60
N GLU A 572 -16.54 22.50 -21.50
CA GLU A 572 -15.76 22.27 -20.28
C GLU A 572 -15.96 20.87 -19.71
N THR A 573 -17.19 20.37 -19.72
CA THR A 573 -17.53 19.08 -19.08
C THR A 573 -17.21 17.89 -19.97
N LEU A 574 -17.57 17.91 -21.25
CA LEU A 574 -17.51 16.77 -22.16
C LEU A 574 -16.32 16.82 -23.12
N LEU A 575 -15.82 18.00 -23.44
CA LEU A 575 -14.81 18.16 -24.47
C LEU A 575 -13.41 18.40 -23.90
N TYR A 576 -13.25 19.44 -23.05
CA TYR A 576 -11.94 19.78 -22.47
C TYR A 576 -11.42 18.76 -21.46
N SER A 577 -12.24 17.78 -21.08
CA SER A 577 -11.79 16.58 -20.36
C SER A 577 -10.98 15.62 -21.24
N TYR A 578 -11.10 15.73 -22.59
CA TYR A 578 -10.49 14.79 -23.55
C TYR A 578 -9.66 15.47 -24.65
N ILE A 579 -9.75 16.80 -24.82
CA ILE A 579 -8.92 17.58 -25.72
C ILE A 579 -8.47 18.84 -25.00
N ASN A 580 -7.22 19.22 -25.10
CA ASN A 580 -6.73 20.43 -24.47
C ASN A 580 -7.19 21.70 -25.22
N GLN A 581 -7.07 22.86 -24.59
CA GLN A 581 -7.63 24.11 -25.11
C GLN A 581 -7.01 24.59 -26.44
N ASP A 582 -5.75 24.22 -26.72
CA ASP A 582 -5.03 24.54 -27.96
C ASP A 582 -5.14 23.43 -29.03
N ASP A 583 -5.95 22.40 -28.78
CA ASP A 583 -6.21 21.24 -29.65
C ASP A 583 -4.95 20.47 -30.10
N SER A 584 -3.85 20.60 -29.37
CA SER A 584 -2.60 19.92 -29.71
C SER A 584 -2.53 18.50 -29.15
N LYS A 585 -3.31 18.21 -28.10
CA LYS A 585 -3.25 16.94 -27.37
C LYS A 585 -4.64 16.40 -27.06
N VAL A 586 -4.84 15.09 -27.32
CA VAL A 586 -6.07 14.38 -26.96
C VAL A 586 -5.80 13.33 -25.90
N ARG A 587 -6.82 13.06 -25.09
CA ARG A 587 -6.85 12.04 -24.04
C ARG A 587 -7.90 10.98 -24.36
N ILE A 588 -7.51 9.72 -24.36
CA ILE A 588 -8.43 8.59 -24.24
C ILE A 588 -8.35 8.11 -22.80
N SER A 589 -9.45 8.19 -22.09
CA SER A 589 -9.55 7.74 -20.70
C SER A 589 -10.34 6.45 -20.65
N ALA A 590 -9.70 5.36 -20.27
CA ALA A 590 -10.30 4.05 -20.10
C ALA A 590 -10.27 3.69 -18.60
N ARG A 591 -11.16 2.79 -18.21
CA ARG A 591 -11.15 2.21 -16.86
C ARG A 591 -10.83 0.73 -16.97
N VAL A 592 -9.98 0.24 -16.09
CA VAL A 592 -9.63 -1.18 -16.00
C VAL A 592 -10.56 -1.86 -15.01
N LEU A 593 -11.10 -3.02 -15.39
CA LEU A 593 -11.93 -3.88 -14.55
C LEU A 593 -11.03 -4.65 -13.58
N GLU A 594 -10.92 -4.17 -12.36
CA GLU A 594 -10.10 -4.82 -11.33
C GLU A 594 -10.64 -6.21 -10.92
N SER A 595 -11.95 -6.44 -11.08
CA SER A 595 -12.59 -7.72 -10.79
C SER A 595 -12.38 -8.77 -11.88
N ALA A 596 -11.85 -8.40 -13.06
CA ALA A 596 -11.60 -9.34 -14.15
C ALA A 596 -10.56 -10.41 -13.74
N GLN A 597 -10.94 -11.69 -13.85
CA GLN A 597 -10.08 -12.81 -13.45
C GLN A 597 -8.85 -12.99 -14.34
N THR A 598 -8.91 -12.48 -15.58
CA THR A 598 -7.84 -12.55 -16.58
C THR A 598 -6.87 -11.37 -16.47
N LEU A 599 -7.13 -10.40 -15.60
CA LEU A 599 -6.33 -9.17 -15.49
C LEU A 599 -4.89 -9.48 -15.09
N ASN A 600 -3.97 -9.14 -15.98
CA ASN A 600 -2.55 -9.00 -15.73
C ASN A 600 -2.14 -7.60 -16.24
N ARG A 601 -2.02 -6.64 -15.32
CA ARG A 601 -1.76 -5.24 -15.69
C ARG A 601 -0.49 -5.05 -16.50
N LYS A 602 0.55 -5.80 -16.17
CA LYS A 602 1.81 -5.73 -16.90
C LYS A 602 1.64 -6.17 -18.36
N GLU A 603 1.04 -7.35 -18.58
CA GLU A 603 0.80 -7.86 -19.93
C GLU A 603 -0.17 -6.97 -20.70
N LEU A 604 -1.20 -6.45 -20.04
CA LEU A 604 -2.16 -5.52 -20.63
C LEU A 604 -1.46 -4.23 -21.11
N LEU A 605 -0.64 -3.60 -20.28
CA LEU A 605 0.10 -2.39 -20.64
C LEU A 605 1.14 -2.65 -21.72
N GLU A 606 1.84 -3.78 -21.69
CA GLU A 606 2.79 -4.18 -22.73
C GLU A 606 2.06 -4.41 -24.07
N LYS A 607 0.89 -5.06 -24.07
CA LYS A 607 0.05 -5.27 -25.25
C LYS A 607 -0.44 -3.95 -25.84
N ILE A 608 -0.98 -3.06 -25.01
CA ILE A 608 -1.46 -1.75 -25.46
C ILE A 608 -0.31 -0.96 -26.10
N ASN A 609 0.85 -0.86 -25.44
CA ASN A 609 2.02 -0.15 -25.99
C ASN A 609 2.50 -0.77 -27.30
N PHE A 610 2.48 -2.12 -27.40
CA PHE A 610 2.86 -2.81 -28.64
C PHE A 610 1.88 -2.51 -29.76
N ASP A 611 0.56 -2.53 -29.51
CA ASP A 611 -0.46 -2.33 -30.51
C ASP A 611 -0.57 -0.85 -30.95
N LEU A 612 -0.34 0.11 -30.04
CA LEU A 612 -0.28 1.53 -30.42
C LEU A 612 0.79 1.80 -31.46
N ILE A 613 1.96 1.17 -31.34
CA ILE A 613 3.05 1.32 -32.31
C ILE A 613 2.77 0.51 -33.59
N ASN A 614 2.42 -0.77 -33.48
CA ASN A 614 2.43 -1.68 -34.64
C ASN A 614 1.10 -1.77 -35.37
N LYS A 615 -0.03 -1.49 -34.72
CA LYS A 615 -1.37 -1.55 -35.32
C LYS A 615 -1.89 -0.17 -35.70
N PHE A 616 -1.53 0.87 -34.92
CA PHE A 616 -2.02 2.23 -35.12
C PHE A 616 -0.94 3.21 -35.63
N ASP A 617 0.28 2.74 -35.90
CA ASP A 617 1.40 3.49 -36.46
C ASP A 617 1.68 4.81 -35.69
N LEU A 618 1.64 4.74 -34.35
CA LEU A 618 2.02 5.87 -33.49
C LEU A 618 3.52 5.80 -33.17
N GLU A 619 4.22 6.91 -33.31
CA GLU A 619 5.60 7.02 -32.87
C GLU A 619 5.69 7.00 -31.34
N LYS A 620 6.78 6.50 -30.78
CA LYS A 620 6.94 6.31 -29.34
C LYS A 620 6.91 7.62 -28.55
N ASP A 621 7.29 8.72 -29.15
CA ASP A 621 7.27 10.08 -28.59
C ASP A 621 5.93 10.81 -28.81
N GLN A 622 5.07 10.29 -29.68
CA GLN A 622 3.77 10.84 -30.01
C GLN A 622 2.70 10.49 -28.96
N TYR A 623 2.91 9.48 -28.13
CA TYR A 623 1.93 9.10 -27.12
C TYR A 623 2.52 8.82 -25.74
N GLN A 624 1.71 8.94 -24.72
CA GLN A 624 2.07 8.65 -23.34
C GLN A 624 0.93 7.87 -22.68
N VAL A 625 1.27 6.78 -21.97
CA VAL A 625 0.32 5.98 -21.22
C VAL A 625 0.49 6.27 -19.73
N THR A 626 -0.58 6.67 -19.05
CA THR A 626 -0.58 7.05 -17.65
C THR A 626 -1.89 6.64 -16.96
N GLY A 627 -2.15 7.11 -15.75
CA GLY A 627 -3.34 6.76 -14.98
C GLY A 627 -3.03 5.88 -13.78
N LEU A 628 -4.02 5.68 -12.91
CA LEU A 628 -3.85 4.91 -11.67
C LEU A 628 -3.42 3.45 -11.95
N ALA A 629 -3.91 2.83 -13.02
CA ALA A 629 -3.54 1.47 -13.41
C ALA A 629 -2.04 1.35 -13.70
N VAL A 630 -1.45 2.35 -14.38
CA VAL A 630 0.00 2.40 -14.68
C VAL A 630 0.81 2.63 -13.41
N LEU A 631 0.41 3.60 -12.59
CA LEU A 631 1.09 3.90 -11.33
C LEU A 631 1.09 2.69 -10.38
N TYR A 632 -0.04 2.01 -10.29
CA TYR A 632 -0.19 0.82 -9.46
C TYR A 632 0.68 -0.35 -9.98
N ASN A 633 0.70 -0.58 -11.32
CA ASN A 633 1.60 -1.56 -11.93
C ASN A 633 3.07 -1.25 -11.62
N ASN A 634 3.52 0.01 -11.83
CA ASN A 634 4.90 0.42 -11.57
C ASN A 634 5.27 0.19 -10.09
N MET A 635 4.36 0.52 -9.18
CA MET A 635 4.53 0.26 -7.76
C MET A 635 4.70 -1.23 -7.47
N LEU A 636 3.87 -2.11 -8.02
CA LEU A 636 3.96 -3.57 -7.82
C LEU A 636 5.27 -4.14 -8.38
N GLN A 637 5.68 -3.74 -9.59
CA GLN A 637 6.92 -4.20 -10.21
C GLN A 637 8.15 -3.71 -9.42
N SER A 638 8.14 -2.45 -8.93
CA SER A 638 9.19 -1.92 -8.07
C SER A 638 9.27 -2.65 -6.74
N LEU A 639 8.12 -2.97 -6.12
CA LEU A 639 8.05 -3.77 -4.89
C LEU A 639 8.74 -5.12 -5.06
N PHE A 640 8.44 -5.86 -6.12
CA PHE A 640 9.02 -7.18 -6.37
C PHE A 640 10.54 -7.10 -6.56
N SER A 641 11.02 -6.17 -7.38
CA SER A 641 12.45 -5.93 -7.59
C SER A 641 13.17 -5.55 -6.28
N SER A 642 12.56 -4.67 -5.50
CA SER A 642 13.08 -4.22 -4.21
C SER A 642 13.17 -5.34 -3.19
N GLN A 643 12.19 -6.26 -3.18
CA GLN A 643 12.17 -7.41 -2.28
C GLN A 643 13.36 -8.34 -2.51
N ILE A 644 13.65 -8.66 -3.77
CA ILE A 644 14.81 -9.53 -4.11
C ILE A 644 16.09 -8.87 -3.64
N LYS A 645 16.28 -7.58 -3.90
CA LYS A 645 17.46 -6.82 -3.47
C LYS A 645 17.58 -6.77 -1.94
N SER A 646 16.48 -6.42 -1.26
CA SER A 646 16.41 -6.32 0.20
C SER A 646 16.75 -7.66 0.86
N LEU A 647 16.13 -8.76 0.41
CA LEU A 647 16.36 -10.10 0.96
C LEU A 647 17.79 -10.55 0.75
N GLY A 648 18.38 -10.30 -0.44
CA GLY A 648 19.78 -10.59 -0.73
C GLY A 648 20.73 -9.85 0.20
N ILE A 649 20.52 -8.57 0.43
CA ILE A 649 21.32 -7.74 1.34
C ILE A 649 21.21 -8.24 2.79
N VAL A 650 19.99 -8.55 3.24
CA VAL A 650 19.75 -9.09 4.59
C VAL A 650 20.58 -10.35 4.80
N PHE A 651 20.50 -11.34 3.90
CA PHE A 651 21.26 -12.56 4.03
C PHE A 651 22.77 -12.35 3.96
N ALA A 652 23.25 -11.45 3.09
CA ALA A 652 24.67 -11.14 2.97
C ALA A 652 25.22 -10.50 4.26
N VAL A 653 24.51 -9.50 4.81
CA VAL A 653 24.95 -8.80 6.02
C VAL A 653 24.84 -9.68 7.26
N ILE A 654 23.73 -10.43 7.41
CA ILE A 654 23.59 -11.40 8.51
C ILE A 654 24.68 -12.47 8.43
N GLY A 655 24.95 -13.01 7.23
CA GLY A 655 26.04 -13.96 7.03
C GLY A 655 27.39 -13.39 7.42
N LEU A 656 27.68 -12.14 7.03
CA LEU A 656 28.89 -11.43 7.44
C LEU A 656 28.97 -11.25 8.97
N MET A 657 27.88 -10.87 9.61
CA MET A 657 27.84 -10.70 11.07
C MET A 657 28.08 -12.02 11.82
N ILE A 658 27.46 -13.11 11.38
CA ILE A 658 27.69 -14.43 11.97
C ILE A 658 29.15 -14.88 11.71
N LEU A 659 29.68 -14.59 10.53
CA LEU A 659 31.08 -14.89 10.18
C LEU A 659 32.05 -14.12 11.10
N LEU A 660 31.79 -12.84 11.35
CA LEU A 660 32.62 -12.05 12.27
C LEU A 660 32.55 -12.55 13.72
N LEU A 661 31.33 -12.99 14.17
CA LEU A 661 31.12 -13.48 15.53
C LEU A 661 31.79 -14.84 15.78
N PHE A 662 31.66 -15.77 14.84
CA PHE A 662 32.15 -17.17 15.00
C PHE A 662 33.43 -17.47 14.23
N ARG A 663 33.86 -16.58 13.33
CA ARG A 663 35.06 -16.72 12.48
C ARG A 663 35.14 -18.05 11.72
N SER A 664 33.99 -18.59 11.31
CA SER A 664 33.89 -19.89 10.63
C SER A 664 32.80 -19.83 9.54
N ILE A 665 33.21 -20.01 8.28
CA ILE A 665 32.30 -20.09 7.13
C ILE A 665 31.33 -21.28 7.32
N LYS A 666 31.79 -22.39 7.85
CA LYS A 666 31.01 -23.60 8.11
C LYS A 666 29.83 -23.30 9.08
N ILE A 667 30.12 -22.65 10.21
CA ILE A 667 29.10 -22.24 11.19
C ILE A 667 28.13 -21.23 10.55
N THR A 668 28.64 -20.29 9.76
CA THR A 668 27.83 -19.30 9.07
C THR A 668 26.81 -19.94 8.13
N LEU A 669 27.23 -20.89 7.28
CA LEU A 669 26.33 -21.59 6.36
C LEU A 669 25.29 -22.43 7.10
N ILE A 670 25.68 -23.14 8.16
CA ILE A 670 24.74 -23.90 9.01
C ILE A 670 23.73 -22.95 9.68
N ALA A 671 24.17 -21.80 10.17
CA ALA A 671 23.33 -20.82 10.83
C ALA A 671 22.33 -20.12 9.88
N LEU A 672 22.71 -19.93 8.61
CA LEU A 672 21.82 -19.34 7.61
C LEU A 672 20.72 -20.31 7.15
N THR A 673 20.92 -21.63 7.27
CA THR A 673 19.97 -22.64 6.78
C THR A 673 18.57 -22.52 7.39
N PRO A 674 18.36 -22.43 8.73
CA PRO A 674 17.04 -22.20 9.32
C PRO A 674 16.37 -20.91 8.82
N ASN A 675 17.16 -19.85 8.63
CA ASN A 675 16.65 -18.55 8.21
C ASN A 675 16.24 -18.54 6.73
N LEU A 676 16.96 -19.24 5.86
CA LEU A 676 16.57 -19.48 4.47
C LEU A 676 15.26 -20.26 4.37
N ILE A 677 15.11 -21.31 5.18
CA ILE A 677 13.86 -22.08 5.26
C ILE A 677 12.72 -21.20 5.72
N THR A 678 12.94 -20.33 6.71
CA THR A 678 11.94 -19.40 7.22
C THR A 678 11.46 -18.44 6.14
N ALA A 679 12.37 -17.77 5.43
CA ALA A 679 12.00 -16.87 4.32
C ALA A 679 11.29 -17.61 3.18
N GLY A 680 11.84 -18.78 2.79
CA GLY A 680 11.26 -19.62 1.75
C GLY A 680 9.88 -20.16 2.12
N SER A 681 9.63 -20.41 3.41
CA SER A 681 8.32 -20.90 3.87
C SER A 681 7.22 -19.85 3.70
N VAL A 682 7.52 -18.57 3.96
CA VAL A 682 6.55 -17.47 3.75
C VAL A 682 6.22 -17.34 2.28
N LEU A 683 7.25 -17.12 1.45
CA LEU A 683 7.05 -16.92 0.01
C LEU A 683 6.43 -18.16 -0.66
N GLY A 684 6.89 -19.36 -0.26
CA GLY A 684 6.36 -20.61 -0.79
C GLY A 684 4.92 -20.88 -0.40
N LEU A 685 4.52 -20.52 0.82
CA LEU A 685 3.13 -20.68 1.27
C LEU A 685 2.21 -19.66 0.59
N LEU A 686 2.65 -18.40 0.42
CA LEU A 686 1.91 -17.38 -0.33
C LEU A 686 1.60 -17.87 -1.75
N GLY A 687 2.62 -18.31 -2.49
CA GLY A 687 2.42 -18.82 -3.85
C GLY A 687 1.63 -20.13 -3.91
N ALA A 688 1.77 -21.04 -2.94
CA ALA A 688 0.99 -22.28 -2.88
C ALA A 688 -0.51 -22.02 -2.62
N LEU A 689 -0.85 -20.97 -1.90
CA LEU A 689 -2.23 -20.54 -1.61
C LEU A 689 -2.80 -19.62 -2.69
N GLY A 690 -2.01 -19.23 -3.71
CA GLY A 690 -2.41 -18.26 -4.72
C GLY A 690 -2.65 -16.86 -4.14
N ILE A 691 -1.99 -16.51 -3.03
CA ILE A 691 -2.07 -15.18 -2.43
C ILE A 691 -1.00 -14.32 -3.10
N PRO A 692 -1.40 -13.26 -3.82
CA PRO A 692 -0.45 -12.38 -4.51
C PRO A 692 0.41 -11.58 -3.52
N LEU A 693 1.57 -11.13 -4.00
CA LEU A 693 2.44 -10.25 -3.22
C LEU A 693 1.85 -8.84 -3.20
N ASP A 694 1.59 -8.35 -2.00
CA ASP A 694 1.19 -6.97 -1.74
C ASP A 694 2.29 -6.18 -0.99
N ILE A 695 2.03 -4.90 -0.73
CA ILE A 695 2.97 -3.98 -0.06
C ILE A 695 3.38 -4.49 1.34
N MET A 696 2.46 -5.16 2.05
CA MET A 696 2.72 -5.68 3.40
C MET A 696 3.37 -7.07 3.37
N THR A 697 2.82 -8.01 2.58
CA THR A 697 3.30 -9.39 2.52
C THR A 697 4.71 -9.48 1.98
N ILE A 698 5.09 -8.55 1.08
CA ILE A 698 6.44 -8.48 0.55
C ILE A 698 7.50 -8.20 1.63
N THR A 699 7.15 -7.41 2.65
CA THR A 699 8.07 -7.08 3.76
C THR A 699 8.20 -8.23 4.76
N VAL A 700 7.22 -9.14 4.83
CA VAL A 700 7.19 -10.26 5.80
C VAL A 700 8.46 -11.12 5.70
N ALA A 701 8.89 -11.48 4.50
CA ALA A 701 10.04 -12.35 4.33
C ALA A 701 11.33 -11.73 4.91
N ALA A 702 11.61 -10.46 4.60
CA ALA A 702 12.80 -9.75 5.10
C ALA A 702 12.75 -9.55 6.62
N ILE A 703 11.61 -9.13 7.15
CA ILE A 703 11.39 -8.90 8.59
C ILE A 703 11.48 -10.22 9.37
N SER A 704 10.86 -11.29 8.83
CA SER A 704 10.89 -12.62 9.47
C SER A 704 12.31 -13.18 9.56
N VAL A 705 13.16 -12.97 8.55
CA VAL A 705 14.58 -13.35 8.61
C VAL A 705 15.29 -12.60 9.73
N GLY A 706 15.09 -11.28 9.82
CA GLY A 706 15.67 -10.45 10.89
C GLY A 706 15.32 -10.92 12.30
N MET A 707 14.08 -11.37 12.51
CA MET A 707 13.62 -11.91 13.79
C MET A 707 14.04 -13.38 14.01
N ALA A 708 14.07 -14.19 12.96
CA ALA A 708 14.44 -15.60 13.02
C ALA A 708 15.91 -15.81 13.41
N VAL A 709 16.78 -14.90 12.95
CA VAL A 709 18.22 -14.92 13.24
C VAL A 709 18.51 -14.76 14.74
N ASP A 710 17.64 -14.04 15.46
CA ASP A 710 17.73 -13.88 16.91
C ASP A 710 17.79 -15.25 17.62
N ASN A 711 16.87 -16.16 17.31
CA ASN A 711 16.83 -17.52 17.83
C ASN A 711 18.14 -18.28 17.51
N THR A 712 18.62 -18.12 16.28
CA THR A 712 19.86 -18.81 15.80
C THR A 712 21.11 -18.29 16.52
N ILE A 713 21.26 -16.96 16.68
CA ILE A 713 22.41 -16.35 17.35
C ILE A 713 22.46 -16.76 18.82
N HIS A 714 21.33 -16.66 19.54
CA HIS A 714 21.26 -17.04 20.95
C HIS A 714 21.57 -18.51 21.16
N TYR A 715 21.07 -19.41 20.30
CA TYR A 715 21.35 -20.82 20.35
C TYR A 715 22.84 -21.13 20.09
N LEU A 716 23.42 -20.59 19.02
CA LEU A 716 24.83 -20.79 18.67
C LEU A 716 25.78 -20.26 19.75
N TYR A 717 25.47 -19.07 20.32
CA TYR A 717 26.29 -18.49 21.38
C TYR A 717 26.30 -19.39 22.63
N ARG A 718 25.12 -19.92 23.01
CA ARG A 718 25.02 -20.84 24.12
C ARG A 718 25.71 -22.16 23.81
N TYR A 719 25.50 -22.74 22.66
CA TYR A 719 26.17 -23.99 22.24
C TYR A 719 27.69 -23.85 22.24
N LYS A 720 28.25 -22.71 21.83
CA LYS A 720 29.69 -22.43 21.91
C LYS A 720 30.19 -22.49 23.34
N ILE A 721 29.48 -21.92 24.31
CA ILE A 721 29.87 -22.01 25.74
C ILE A 721 29.88 -23.47 26.22
N GLU A 722 28.95 -24.30 25.78
CA GLU A 722 28.95 -25.74 26.16
C GLU A 722 30.09 -26.52 25.47
N VAL A 723 30.53 -26.11 24.28
CA VAL A 723 31.67 -26.65 23.56
C VAL A 723 32.99 -26.39 24.33
N ASP A 724 33.17 -25.24 24.93
CA ASP A 724 34.35 -24.88 25.73
C ASP A 724 34.50 -25.80 26.95
N ASN A 725 33.43 -26.49 27.40
CA ASN A 725 33.52 -27.54 28.44
C ASN A 725 33.84 -28.88 27.82
N LYS A 726 35.14 -29.20 27.83
CA LYS A 726 35.71 -30.44 27.22
C LYS A 726 35.16 -31.76 27.81
N ASN A 727 34.52 -31.73 28.99
CA ASN A 727 34.02 -32.95 29.66
C ASN A 727 32.63 -33.38 29.16
N LEU A 728 31.97 -32.62 28.29
CA LEU A 728 30.62 -32.90 27.81
C LEU A 728 30.65 -33.61 26.46
N THR A 729 29.78 -34.60 26.29
CA THR A 729 29.48 -35.19 24.97
C THR A 729 28.66 -34.23 24.12
N ASN A 730 28.66 -34.41 22.80
CA ASN A 730 27.88 -33.59 21.90
C ASN A 730 26.38 -33.60 22.25
N ASP A 731 25.83 -34.75 22.63
CA ASP A 731 24.43 -34.87 23.03
C ASP A 731 24.15 -34.09 24.30
N GLN A 732 25.06 -34.13 25.30
CA GLN A 732 24.94 -33.32 26.51
C GLN A 732 25.00 -31.82 26.24
N ARG A 733 25.88 -31.39 25.31
CA ARG A 733 25.97 -29.96 24.85
C ARG A 733 24.65 -29.51 24.25
N ILE A 734 24.02 -30.34 23.39
CA ILE A 734 22.70 -30.05 22.83
C ILE A 734 21.65 -29.93 23.94
N LEU A 735 21.53 -30.92 24.84
CA LEU A 735 20.52 -30.89 25.90
C LEU A 735 20.70 -29.69 26.86
N ASN A 736 21.93 -29.38 27.27
CA ASN A 736 22.20 -28.22 28.14
C ASN A 736 21.83 -26.91 27.45
N SER A 737 22.07 -26.80 26.14
CA SER A 737 21.69 -25.64 25.35
C SER A 737 20.16 -25.48 25.26
N HIS A 738 19.41 -26.58 25.10
CA HIS A 738 17.97 -26.59 25.11
C HIS A 738 17.36 -26.26 26.48
N ASP A 739 17.98 -26.76 27.55
CA ASP A 739 17.51 -26.49 28.92
C ASP A 739 17.74 -25.02 29.35
N SER A 740 18.65 -24.33 28.74
CA SER A 740 18.92 -22.89 28.98
C SER A 740 18.23 -22.02 27.93
N VAL A 741 18.89 -21.77 26.77
CA VAL A 741 18.41 -20.86 25.72
C VAL A 741 17.19 -21.41 25.02
N GLY A 742 17.03 -22.73 24.86
CA GLY A 742 15.84 -23.31 24.24
C GLY A 742 14.53 -22.88 24.93
N ARG A 743 14.55 -22.68 26.28
CA ARG A 743 13.39 -22.13 26.99
C ARG A 743 13.12 -20.68 26.63
N ALA A 744 14.17 -19.86 26.52
CA ALA A 744 14.00 -18.46 26.12
C ALA A 744 13.43 -18.37 24.68
N VAL A 745 14.00 -19.14 23.73
CA VAL A 745 13.52 -19.22 22.34
C VAL A 745 12.06 -19.69 22.26
N PHE A 746 11.68 -20.69 23.07
CA PHE A 746 10.29 -21.15 23.13
C PHE A 746 9.34 -20.04 23.63
N TYR A 747 9.70 -19.37 24.73
CA TYR A 747 8.88 -18.31 25.31
C TYR A 747 8.75 -17.13 24.34
N THR A 748 9.84 -16.69 23.72
CA THR A 748 9.82 -15.58 22.77
C THR A 748 9.04 -15.93 21.51
N ALA A 749 9.34 -17.08 20.86
CA ALA A 749 8.67 -17.47 19.62
C ALA A 749 7.15 -17.60 19.80
N THR A 750 6.69 -18.27 20.88
CA THR A 750 5.26 -18.44 21.14
C THR A 750 4.58 -17.12 21.51
N THR A 751 5.24 -16.27 22.31
CA THR A 751 4.70 -14.97 22.71
C THR A 751 4.59 -14.03 21.49
N ILE A 752 5.64 -14.00 20.65
CA ILE A 752 5.68 -13.16 19.45
C ILE A 752 4.64 -13.65 18.43
N ALA A 753 4.56 -14.95 18.17
CA ALA A 753 3.56 -15.52 17.26
C ALA A 753 2.12 -15.21 17.73
N ALA A 754 1.84 -15.32 19.03
CA ALA A 754 0.57 -14.91 19.59
C ALA A 754 0.31 -13.40 19.45
N GLY A 755 1.34 -12.57 19.63
CA GLY A 755 1.25 -11.13 19.41
C GLY A 755 0.91 -10.76 17.97
N PHE A 756 1.57 -11.38 17.00
CA PHE A 756 1.28 -11.19 15.57
C PHE A 756 -0.10 -11.70 15.15
N SER A 757 -0.60 -12.76 15.81
CA SER A 757 -1.94 -13.28 15.52
C SER A 757 -3.07 -12.29 15.83
N ILE A 758 -2.81 -11.25 16.65
CA ILE A 758 -3.78 -10.18 16.91
C ILE A 758 -4.06 -9.34 15.67
N PHE A 759 -3.12 -9.25 14.75
CA PHE A 759 -3.31 -8.53 13.50
C PHE A 759 -4.40 -9.15 12.61
N ALA A 760 -4.79 -10.40 12.87
CA ALA A 760 -5.95 -11.04 12.25
C ALA A 760 -7.31 -10.35 12.58
N LEU A 761 -7.32 -9.42 13.53
CA LEU A 761 -8.51 -8.64 13.89
C LEU A 761 -8.65 -7.34 13.08
N SER A 762 -7.72 -7.05 12.16
CA SER A 762 -7.79 -5.88 11.28
C SER A 762 -8.86 -6.04 10.20
N SER A 763 -9.49 -4.94 9.83
CA SER A 763 -10.34 -4.87 8.63
C SER A 763 -9.53 -4.67 7.34
N PHE A 764 -8.21 -4.48 7.45
CA PHE A 764 -7.29 -4.28 6.34
C PHE A 764 -6.54 -5.58 6.05
N THR A 765 -6.90 -6.25 4.95
CA THR A 765 -6.40 -7.58 4.57
C THR A 765 -4.87 -7.70 4.56
N PRO A 766 -4.10 -6.72 4.02
CA PRO A 766 -2.63 -6.79 4.06
C PRO A 766 -2.06 -6.88 5.49
N THR A 767 -2.66 -6.21 6.47
CA THR A 767 -2.26 -6.30 7.88
C THR A 767 -2.55 -7.68 8.47
N VAL A 768 -3.72 -8.27 8.14
CA VAL A 768 -4.08 -9.63 8.55
C VAL A 768 -3.04 -10.63 8.03
N LEU A 769 -2.74 -10.59 6.73
CA LEU A 769 -1.76 -11.46 6.09
C LEU A 769 -0.37 -11.26 6.68
N PHE A 770 0.06 -10.00 6.85
CA PHE A 770 1.33 -9.67 7.51
C PHE A 770 1.46 -10.33 8.88
N GLY A 771 0.43 -10.24 9.72
CA GLY A 771 0.42 -10.85 11.06
C GLY A 771 0.50 -12.36 11.03
N LEU A 772 -0.39 -13.00 10.25
CA LEU A 772 -0.49 -14.45 10.17
C LEU A 772 0.76 -15.10 9.57
N PHE A 773 1.29 -14.55 8.46
CA PHE A 773 2.49 -15.10 7.82
C PHE A 773 3.76 -14.84 8.65
N THR A 774 3.83 -13.72 9.38
CA THR A 774 4.93 -13.48 10.32
C THR A 774 4.87 -14.45 11.50
N ALA A 775 3.69 -14.70 12.07
CA ALA A 775 3.51 -15.69 13.14
C ALA A 775 3.90 -17.09 12.65
N PHE A 776 3.46 -17.47 11.44
CA PHE A 776 3.85 -18.75 10.81
C PHE A 776 5.36 -18.85 10.61
N ALA A 777 6.00 -17.83 10.05
CA ALA A 777 7.45 -17.77 9.84
C ALA A 777 8.24 -17.99 11.13
N LEU A 778 7.81 -17.32 12.21
CA LEU A 778 8.46 -17.44 13.52
C LEU A 778 8.30 -18.84 14.12
N MET A 779 7.17 -19.51 13.91
CA MET A 779 6.99 -20.89 14.32
C MET A 779 7.87 -21.84 13.50
N VAL A 780 8.00 -21.64 12.18
CA VAL A 780 8.93 -22.39 11.34
C VAL A 780 10.39 -22.17 11.82
N SER A 781 10.77 -20.91 12.07
CA SER A 781 12.09 -20.55 12.62
C SER A 781 12.35 -21.23 13.97
N PHE A 782 11.39 -21.22 14.87
CA PHE A 782 11.46 -21.86 16.18
C PHE A 782 11.77 -23.36 16.04
N PHE A 783 10.99 -24.09 15.25
CA PHE A 783 11.23 -25.53 15.02
C PHE A 783 12.57 -25.79 14.33
N ALA A 784 12.91 -25.01 13.29
CA ALA A 784 14.16 -25.16 12.57
C ALA A 784 15.39 -24.87 13.47
N SER A 785 15.32 -23.85 14.32
CA SER A 785 16.41 -23.46 15.23
C SER A 785 16.62 -24.45 16.39
N LEU A 786 15.55 -25.11 16.88
CA LEU A 786 15.67 -26.08 17.98
C LEU A 786 15.74 -27.54 17.53
N THR A 787 15.57 -27.84 16.24
CA THR A 787 15.68 -29.24 15.76
C THR A 787 16.69 -29.40 14.65
N LEU A 788 16.57 -28.67 13.55
CA LEU A 788 17.45 -28.78 12.41
C LEU A 788 18.86 -28.21 12.70
N LEU A 789 18.96 -27.04 13.30
CA LEU A 789 20.24 -26.39 13.61
C LEU A 789 21.14 -27.26 14.50
N PRO A 790 20.70 -27.76 15.68
CA PRO A 790 21.53 -28.63 16.51
C PRO A 790 21.92 -29.92 15.81
N PHE A 791 21.04 -30.50 14.99
CA PHE A 791 21.39 -31.66 14.18
C PHE A 791 22.51 -31.34 13.19
N LEU A 792 22.43 -30.24 12.44
CA LEU A 792 23.46 -29.82 11.47
C LEU A 792 24.79 -29.50 12.16
N LEU A 793 24.77 -28.86 13.33
CA LEU A 793 25.97 -28.57 14.11
C LEU A 793 26.70 -29.87 14.53
N ASN A 794 25.94 -30.87 14.99
CA ASN A 794 26.48 -32.18 15.38
C ASN A 794 26.93 -32.98 14.15
N PHE A 795 26.10 -33.11 13.13
CA PHE A 795 26.37 -33.87 11.91
C PHE A 795 27.63 -33.39 11.19
N PHE A 796 27.84 -32.10 11.09
CA PHE A 796 29.00 -31.51 10.44
C PHE A 796 30.21 -31.30 11.39
N ASN A 797 30.08 -31.60 12.69
CA ASN A 797 31.10 -31.28 13.69
C ASN A 797 31.62 -29.84 13.57
N ALA A 798 30.67 -28.89 13.66
CA ALA A 798 30.93 -27.51 13.24
C ALA A 798 31.97 -26.76 14.09
N PHE A 799 32.14 -27.11 15.35
CA PHE A 799 33.09 -26.49 16.29
C PHE A 799 34.41 -27.27 16.49
N SER A 800 34.61 -28.41 15.83
CA SER A 800 35.83 -29.21 15.98
C SER A 800 37.14 -28.49 15.51
N SER A 801 37.00 -27.50 14.62
CA SER A 801 38.15 -26.72 14.12
C SER A 801 38.59 -25.56 15.05
N GLN A 802 37.88 -25.28 16.12
CA GLN A 802 38.28 -24.28 17.13
C GLN A 802 38.99 -24.89 18.35
N GLU A 803 39.11 -26.21 18.42
CA GLU A 803 39.81 -26.92 19.50
C GLU A 803 41.36 -27.04 19.28
N SER A 804 41.88 -26.54 18.13
CA SER A 804 43.33 -26.57 17.81
C SER A 804 43.97 -25.18 17.99
#